data_ede2e3740fe88c185cdb805f9e7ccf9f
#
_entry.id   ede2e3740fe88c185cdb805f9e7ccf9f
#
_cell.length_a   1.000
_cell.length_b   1.000
_cell.length_c   1.000
_cell.angle_alpha   90.00
_cell.angle_beta   90.00
_cell.angle_gamma   90.00
#
_symmetry.space_group_name_H-M   'P 1'
#
loop_
_entity.id
_entity.type
_entity.pdbx_description
1 polymer ?
#
loop_
_entity_poly.entity_id
_entity_poly.type
_entity_poly.pdbx_seq_one_letter_code
_entity_poly.pdbx_strand_id
1 'polypeptide(L)'
;MKSEFILAFNEICESRGLPKEDVFEALKTALVSAYRRDANLSSNQAVTVEIDPRTGDPTIFTEKEVVDDVLDNRTEVTLTAARKEGHTDAQLGDVVMVDSTTESFGRIAAQTAKQVLLQRVREAEREHLFEDFSGREGELVNGTVQSISGQHITIGLGRTEAILPKSQQVQGERYRAHDKIRVYVLEVRRTSRGPQIVVSRNHRNLLRRLLELEVPEIYNGQVDIKSIAREAGQRSKVAVQALQHGVDPVGACVGMRGVRIQSIVRELNDEKIDVIEWDGDQRVFIAKALSPARVSHVFLEEHPEEGKTAVVIVPDDQLSLAIGREGQNARLAAKLTGWRIDIKNLTEAASESLDNLHNPAVDPRLAKDETFLSQIRNILDKKQVGRPITAEDYLTLDRLVAGVEGRIIAQRAEKHEVVRKERAEIRKRVPDEAWQQPLDVLDLPGRIHNLLLDTNVNTVGDLIYILEMGDDYFLKLRGLGEKALETVKETLGAYQAEQIAAVMAAEAAQAEEGVIVEEVPLEERVVEDEDMATAVPDPDFAEADFQTLLEDESVDKDEPEIAGVIEMEDVEPEVEEMLAPIDDLSQSIFTEEPKPAKTERKKKPAVVVVRPTTEETAAEEEAKRKKRKGQPLVYNEELDQVVVDRKRKGGKHTDQWTDEDVDIDF
;
A
#
# COMPACT_ATOMS: atom_id res chain seq x y z
N MET A 1 -12.05 -50.50 30.47
CA MET A 1 -11.19 -50.28 29.32
C MET A 1 -11.65 -49.00 28.68
N LYS A 2 -10.76 -48.11 28.24
CA LYS A 2 -11.19 -46.94 27.47
C LYS A 2 -11.76 -47.44 26.15
N SER A 3 -12.92 -46.93 25.72
CA SER A 3 -13.49 -47.35 24.45
C SER A 3 -12.57 -46.96 23.28
N GLU A 4 -12.64 -47.72 22.19
CA GLU A 4 -11.91 -47.39 20.94
C GLU A 4 -12.23 -45.98 20.44
N PHE A 5 -13.46 -45.53 20.65
CA PHE A 5 -13.91 -44.18 20.32
C PHE A 5 -13.10 -43.11 21.08
N ILE A 6 -12.97 -43.25 22.41
CA ILE A 6 -12.23 -42.28 23.24
C ILE A 6 -10.72 -42.26 22.89
N LEU A 7 -10.16 -43.43 22.57
CA LEU A 7 -8.76 -43.50 22.13
C LEU A 7 -8.56 -42.75 20.81
N ALA A 8 -9.41 -43.05 19.81
CA ALA A 8 -9.33 -42.36 18.50
C ALA A 8 -9.64 -40.86 18.63
N PHE A 9 -10.61 -40.48 19.48
CA PHE A 9 -10.93 -39.09 19.77
C PHE A 9 -9.72 -38.33 20.33
N ASN A 10 -9.07 -38.91 21.37
CA ASN A 10 -7.87 -38.28 21.94
C ASN A 10 -6.73 -38.17 20.97
N GLU A 11 -6.48 -39.22 20.18
CA GLU A 11 -5.44 -39.23 19.14
C GLU A 11 -5.67 -38.14 18.08
N ILE A 12 -6.91 -37.97 17.61
CA ILE A 12 -7.29 -36.91 16.67
C ILE A 12 -7.07 -35.52 17.27
N CYS A 13 -7.57 -35.32 18.52
CA CYS A 13 -7.42 -34.02 19.21
C CYS A 13 -5.94 -33.67 19.42
N GLU A 14 -5.12 -34.59 19.85
CA GLU A 14 -3.67 -34.40 20.07
C GLU A 14 -2.91 -34.18 18.77
N SER A 15 -3.19 -34.96 17.73
CA SER A 15 -2.51 -34.85 16.43
C SER A 15 -2.84 -33.57 15.69
N ARG A 16 -3.99 -32.95 15.97
CA ARG A 16 -4.49 -31.73 15.31
C ARG A 16 -4.47 -30.50 16.22
N GLY A 17 -3.98 -30.62 17.47
CA GLY A 17 -3.93 -29.51 18.41
C GLY A 17 -5.28 -28.98 18.86
N LEU A 18 -6.34 -29.80 18.80
CA LEU A 18 -7.70 -29.40 19.16
C LEU A 18 -7.90 -29.47 20.66
N PRO A 19 -8.45 -28.42 21.34
CA PRO A 19 -8.84 -28.47 22.71
C PRO A 19 -9.95 -29.53 22.91
N LYS A 20 -9.71 -30.53 23.78
CA LYS A 20 -10.64 -31.63 23.98
C LYS A 20 -11.99 -31.16 24.50
N GLU A 21 -11.98 -30.14 25.36
CA GLU A 21 -13.19 -29.56 25.99
C GLU A 21 -14.11 -28.91 24.95
N ASP A 22 -13.56 -28.12 24.02
CA ASP A 22 -14.32 -27.45 22.95
C ASP A 22 -14.97 -28.44 21.99
N VAL A 23 -14.25 -29.54 21.69
CA VAL A 23 -14.78 -30.60 20.82
C VAL A 23 -15.89 -31.40 21.52
N PHE A 24 -15.73 -31.67 22.82
CA PHE A 24 -16.78 -32.33 23.62
C PHE A 24 -18.04 -31.45 23.74
N GLU A 25 -17.89 -30.15 23.94
CA GLU A 25 -19.03 -29.23 24.04
C GLU A 25 -19.76 -29.12 22.68
N ALA A 26 -19.02 -29.01 21.59
CA ALA A 26 -19.60 -29.04 20.24
C ALA A 26 -20.31 -30.36 19.97
N LEU A 27 -19.76 -31.48 20.43
CA LEU A 27 -20.37 -32.79 20.29
C LEU A 27 -21.68 -32.89 21.09
N LYS A 28 -21.71 -32.46 22.37
CA LYS A 28 -22.92 -32.39 23.18
C LYS A 28 -24.00 -31.58 22.50
N THR A 29 -23.69 -30.38 22.02
CA THR A 29 -24.64 -29.49 21.33
C THR A 29 -25.20 -30.13 20.06
N ALA A 30 -24.35 -30.81 19.29
CA ALA A 30 -24.79 -31.50 18.07
C ALA A 30 -25.66 -32.71 18.36
N LEU A 31 -25.38 -33.48 19.44
CA LEU A 31 -26.16 -34.61 19.87
C LEU A 31 -27.56 -34.17 20.39
N VAL A 32 -27.63 -33.07 21.16
CA VAL A 32 -28.91 -32.44 21.52
C VAL A 32 -29.74 -32.11 20.29
N SER A 33 -29.13 -31.49 19.28
CA SER A 33 -29.80 -31.12 18.02
C SER A 33 -30.24 -32.34 17.22
N ALA A 34 -29.44 -33.41 17.21
CA ALA A 34 -29.76 -34.68 16.56
C ALA A 34 -30.93 -35.40 17.26
N TYR A 35 -30.88 -35.46 18.58
CA TYR A 35 -31.95 -36.09 19.38
C TYR A 35 -33.30 -35.36 19.26
N ARG A 36 -33.28 -34.01 19.35
CA ARG A 36 -34.49 -33.19 19.13
C ARG A 36 -35.16 -33.49 17.79
N ARG A 37 -34.38 -33.71 16.76
CA ARG A 37 -34.85 -34.01 15.40
C ARG A 37 -35.41 -35.44 15.32
N ASP A 38 -34.72 -36.40 15.93
CA ASP A 38 -35.12 -37.83 15.93
C ASP A 38 -36.38 -38.03 16.72
N ALA A 39 -36.48 -37.48 17.92
CA ALA A 39 -37.62 -37.58 18.80
C ALA A 39 -38.76 -36.61 18.46
N ASN A 40 -38.60 -35.72 17.45
CA ASN A 40 -39.57 -34.66 17.11
C ASN A 40 -39.97 -33.78 18.30
N LEU A 41 -38.99 -33.37 19.13
CA LEU A 41 -39.24 -32.56 20.32
C LEU A 41 -39.38 -31.08 19.95
N SER A 42 -40.16 -30.35 20.78
CA SER A 42 -40.27 -28.89 20.66
C SER A 42 -38.94 -28.20 20.97
N SER A 43 -38.72 -27.03 20.33
CA SER A 43 -37.56 -26.19 20.62
C SER A 43 -37.51 -25.69 22.06
N ASN A 44 -38.66 -25.63 22.74
CA ASN A 44 -38.78 -25.07 24.08
C ASN A 44 -38.50 -26.11 25.19
N GLN A 45 -38.46 -27.41 24.86
CA GLN A 45 -38.19 -28.47 25.83
C GLN A 45 -36.67 -28.55 26.09
N ALA A 46 -36.25 -28.52 27.34
CA ALA A 46 -34.87 -28.67 27.71
C ALA A 46 -34.39 -30.11 27.46
N VAL A 47 -33.27 -30.22 26.76
CA VAL A 47 -32.58 -31.49 26.49
C VAL A 47 -31.10 -31.30 26.80
N THR A 48 -30.56 -32.15 27.66
CA THR A 48 -29.14 -32.16 28.02
C THR A 48 -28.54 -33.51 27.65
N VAL A 49 -27.32 -33.49 27.14
CA VAL A 49 -26.57 -34.71 26.82
C VAL A 49 -25.30 -34.76 27.65
N GLU A 50 -25.13 -35.86 28.38
CA GLU A 50 -23.87 -36.18 29.06
C GLU A 50 -23.16 -37.30 28.32
N ILE A 51 -21.85 -37.18 28.18
CA ILE A 51 -21.01 -38.20 27.55
C ILE A 51 -20.07 -38.75 28.61
N ASP A 52 -20.16 -40.06 28.87
CA ASP A 52 -19.27 -40.71 29.83
C ASP A 52 -17.79 -40.61 29.29
N PRO A 53 -16.89 -39.97 30.04
CA PRO A 53 -15.49 -39.83 29.63
C PRO A 53 -14.71 -41.13 29.57
N ARG A 54 -15.26 -42.26 30.02
CA ARG A 54 -14.59 -43.57 29.98
C ARG A 54 -15.06 -44.44 28.83
N THR A 55 -16.38 -44.47 28.60
CA THR A 55 -16.99 -45.34 27.57
C THR A 55 -17.25 -44.57 26.29
N GLY A 56 -17.50 -43.26 26.38
CA GLY A 56 -17.88 -42.40 25.23
C GLY A 56 -19.37 -42.52 24.90
N ASP A 57 -20.15 -43.23 25.73
CA ASP A 57 -21.60 -43.42 25.50
C ASP A 57 -22.35 -42.15 25.90
N PRO A 58 -23.25 -41.65 25.06
CA PRO A 58 -24.07 -40.50 25.39
C PRO A 58 -25.32 -40.92 26.18
N THR A 59 -25.59 -40.24 27.30
CA THR A 59 -26.83 -40.33 28.06
C THR A 59 -27.61 -39.04 27.83
N ILE A 60 -28.91 -39.19 27.52
CA ILE A 60 -29.76 -38.05 27.17
C ILE A 60 -30.78 -37.84 28.24
N PHE A 61 -30.79 -36.64 28.79
CA PHE A 61 -31.78 -36.19 29.74
C PHE A 61 -32.74 -35.21 29.06
N THR A 62 -34.05 -35.50 29.20
CA THR A 62 -35.09 -34.62 28.69
C THR A 62 -35.98 -34.14 29.84
N GLU A 63 -36.38 -32.90 29.73
CA GLU A 63 -37.31 -32.27 30.63
C GLU A 63 -38.72 -32.87 30.44
N LYS A 64 -39.30 -33.43 31.50
CA LYS A 64 -40.63 -34.00 31.47
C LYS A 64 -41.42 -33.57 32.69
N GLU A 65 -42.75 -33.39 32.53
CA GLU A 65 -43.70 -33.09 33.60
C GLU A 65 -44.14 -34.36 34.27
N VAL A 66 -44.21 -34.40 35.63
CA VAL A 66 -44.61 -35.51 36.38
C VAL A 66 -46.15 -35.53 36.45
N VAL A 67 -46.76 -36.58 35.89
CA VAL A 67 -48.25 -36.79 35.84
C VAL A 67 -48.64 -38.14 36.39
N ASP A 68 -49.94 -38.31 36.73
CA ASP A 68 -50.46 -39.62 37.15
C ASP A 68 -50.58 -40.58 35.98
N ASP A 69 -51.20 -40.14 34.87
CA ASP A 69 -51.36 -40.90 33.64
C ASP A 69 -50.69 -40.20 32.49
N VAL A 70 -49.72 -40.85 31.78
CA VAL A 70 -48.96 -40.33 30.68
C VAL A 70 -49.80 -40.36 29.43
N LEU A 71 -50.02 -39.16 28.83
CA LEU A 71 -50.66 -38.99 27.53
C LEU A 71 -49.60 -38.91 26.38
N ASP A 72 -48.51 -38.22 26.62
CA ASP A 72 -47.37 -38.13 25.68
C ASP A 72 -46.07 -38.51 26.41
N ASN A 73 -45.52 -39.67 26.09
CA ASN A 73 -44.20 -40.12 26.62
C ASN A 73 -43.03 -39.20 26.37
N ARG A 74 -43.17 -38.20 25.48
CA ARG A 74 -42.11 -37.26 25.15
C ARG A 74 -42.02 -36.12 26.16
N THR A 75 -43.15 -35.68 26.69
CA THR A 75 -43.26 -34.53 27.58
C THR A 75 -43.64 -34.88 29.01
N GLU A 76 -44.14 -36.11 29.24
CA GLU A 76 -44.68 -36.52 30.49
C GLU A 76 -43.99 -37.78 31.02
N VAL A 77 -43.99 -37.93 32.35
CA VAL A 77 -43.49 -39.12 33.09
C VAL A 77 -44.33 -39.43 34.30
N THR A 78 -44.51 -40.71 34.57
CA THR A 78 -45.27 -41.11 35.80
C THR A 78 -44.44 -40.82 37.05
N LEU A 79 -45.16 -40.51 38.17
CA LEU A 79 -44.54 -40.27 39.48
C LEU A 79 -43.69 -41.46 39.94
N THR A 80 -44.14 -42.68 39.64
CA THR A 80 -43.38 -43.89 39.97
C THR A 80 -42.09 -44.07 39.17
N ALA A 81 -42.05 -43.64 37.92
CA ALA A 81 -40.91 -43.69 37.09
C ALA A 81 -39.92 -42.59 37.49
N ALA A 82 -40.33 -41.33 37.70
CA ALA A 82 -39.49 -40.23 38.15
C ALA A 82 -38.77 -40.56 39.49
N ARG A 83 -39.47 -41.20 40.43
CA ARG A 83 -38.84 -41.61 41.70
C ARG A 83 -37.86 -42.76 41.57
N LYS A 84 -38.00 -43.64 40.59
CA LYS A 84 -37.01 -44.70 40.30
C LYS A 84 -35.70 -44.13 39.67
N GLU A 85 -35.80 -43.05 38.98
CA GLU A 85 -34.65 -42.39 38.35
C GLU A 85 -33.90 -41.39 39.27
N GLY A 86 -34.27 -41.37 40.55
CA GLY A 86 -33.57 -40.64 41.62
C GLY A 86 -34.27 -39.36 42.09
N HIS A 87 -35.38 -38.97 41.49
CA HIS A 87 -36.19 -37.83 41.93
C HIS A 87 -37.15 -38.20 43.06
N THR A 88 -36.61 -38.57 44.25
CA THR A 88 -37.36 -39.07 45.38
C THR A 88 -38.42 -38.11 45.93
N ASP A 89 -38.20 -36.84 45.80
CA ASP A 89 -39.01 -35.73 46.30
C ASP A 89 -39.98 -35.15 45.26
N ALA A 90 -40.05 -35.75 44.05
CA ALA A 90 -40.92 -35.29 42.98
C ALA A 90 -42.42 -35.41 43.37
N GLN A 91 -43.16 -34.34 43.03
CA GLN A 91 -44.63 -34.22 43.21
C GLN A 91 -45.26 -34.10 41.80
N LEU A 92 -46.62 -34.31 41.80
CA LEU A 92 -47.40 -34.14 40.57
C LEU A 92 -47.34 -32.66 40.09
N GLY A 93 -47.04 -32.47 38.83
CA GLY A 93 -46.87 -31.15 38.23
C GLY A 93 -45.43 -30.61 38.29
N ASP A 94 -44.51 -31.35 38.92
CA ASP A 94 -43.09 -30.98 38.90
C ASP A 94 -42.42 -31.27 37.51
N VAL A 95 -41.46 -30.47 37.14
CA VAL A 95 -40.68 -30.68 35.94
C VAL A 95 -39.32 -31.28 36.30
N VAL A 96 -39.06 -32.48 35.78
CA VAL A 96 -37.85 -33.27 36.13
C VAL A 96 -37.07 -33.66 34.88
N MET A 97 -35.75 -33.79 35.02
CA MET A 97 -34.87 -34.29 33.95
C MET A 97 -34.80 -35.82 34.02
N VAL A 98 -35.33 -36.49 33.00
CA VAL A 98 -35.49 -37.96 32.95
C VAL A 98 -34.59 -38.53 31.86
N ASP A 99 -33.93 -39.66 32.15
CA ASP A 99 -33.15 -40.39 31.14
C ASP A 99 -34.06 -40.91 30.03
N SER A 100 -33.86 -40.41 28.86
CA SER A 100 -34.66 -40.74 27.66
C SER A 100 -33.77 -41.37 26.56
N THR A 101 -32.67 -41.96 26.96
CA THR A 101 -31.72 -42.63 26.05
C THR A 101 -32.39 -43.84 25.38
N THR A 102 -32.44 -43.84 24.06
CA THR A 102 -32.98 -44.97 23.28
C THR A 102 -31.82 -45.77 22.65
N GLU A 103 -31.95 -47.10 22.61
CA GLU A 103 -30.95 -47.97 21.98
C GLU A 103 -30.69 -47.63 20.50
N SER A 104 -31.69 -47.14 19.78
CA SER A 104 -31.59 -46.70 18.39
C SER A 104 -30.75 -45.45 18.23
N PHE A 105 -30.65 -44.60 19.24
CA PHE A 105 -29.90 -43.32 19.18
C PHE A 105 -28.40 -43.54 19.13
N GLY A 106 -27.85 -44.65 19.58
CA GLY A 106 -26.42 -44.95 19.52
C GLY A 106 -25.83 -44.85 18.10
N ARG A 107 -26.57 -45.26 17.08
CA ARG A 107 -26.14 -45.14 15.66
C ARG A 107 -26.14 -43.69 15.19
N ILE A 108 -27.16 -42.92 15.56
CA ILE A 108 -27.30 -41.51 15.24
C ILE A 108 -26.20 -40.72 15.93
N ALA A 109 -25.94 -41.02 17.20
CA ALA A 109 -24.88 -40.42 18.01
C ALA A 109 -23.50 -40.66 17.38
N ALA A 110 -23.20 -41.90 16.98
CA ALA A 110 -21.92 -42.24 16.31
C ALA A 110 -21.74 -41.50 15.00
N GLN A 111 -22.77 -41.40 14.16
CA GLN A 111 -22.71 -40.64 12.90
C GLN A 111 -22.54 -39.14 13.14
N THR A 112 -23.27 -38.57 14.12
CA THR A 112 -23.18 -37.17 14.51
C THR A 112 -21.80 -36.88 15.06
N ALA A 113 -21.27 -37.70 15.94
CA ALA A 113 -19.91 -37.57 16.48
C ALA A 113 -18.86 -37.54 15.38
N LYS A 114 -18.92 -38.49 14.42
CA LYS A 114 -18.02 -38.51 13.26
C LYS A 114 -18.12 -37.21 12.44
N GLN A 115 -19.33 -36.73 12.20
CA GLN A 115 -19.55 -35.51 11.42
C GLN A 115 -19.00 -34.26 12.12
N VAL A 116 -19.24 -34.12 13.43
CA VAL A 116 -18.72 -33.01 14.24
C VAL A 116 -17.21 -33.02 14.31
N LEU A 117 -16.60 -34.18 14.57
CA LEU A 117 -15.15 -34.33 14.58
C LEU A 117 -14.54 -33.92 13.26
N LEU A 118 -15.08 -34.43 12.14
CA LEU A 118 -14.59 -34.04 10.81
C LEU A 118 -14.76 -32.53 10.53
N GLN A 119 -15.84 -31.93 11.03
CA GLN A 119 -16.06 -30.49 10.92
C GLN A 119 -15.02 -29.70 11.72
N ARG A 120 -14.80 -30.08 13.00
CA ARG A 120 -13.82 -29.41 13.87
C ARG A 120 -12.39 -29.55 13.35
N VAL A 121 -12.02 -30.73 12.86
CA VAL A 121 -10.73 -30.92 12.20
C VAL A 121 -10.56 -29.99 11.00
N ARG A 122 -11.59 -29.86 10.15
CA ARG A 122 -11.54 -28.94 9.01
C ARG A 122 -11.50 -27.47 9.44
N GLU A 123 -12.19 -27.11 10.51
CA GLU A 123 -12.14 -25.75 11.08
C GLU A 123 -10.74 -25.43 11.59
N ALA A 124 -10.11 -26.32 12.35
CA ALA A 124 -8.75 -26.18 12.84
C ALA A 124 -7.72 -26.15 11.71
N GLU A 125 -7.85 -27.01 10.69
CA GLU A 125 -6.99 -26.97 9.51
C GLU A 125 -7.09 -25.63 8.77
N ARG A 126 -8.30 -25.05 8.68
CA ARG A 126 -8.52 -23.73 8.07
C ARG A 126 -7.90 -22.61 8.89
N GLU A 127 -8.04 -22.66 10.22
CA GLU A 127 -7.46 -21.67 11.12
C GLU A 127 -5.93 -21.71 11.04
N HIS A 128 -5.35 -22.90 11.13
CA HIS A 128 -3.89 -23.06 11.00
C HIS A 128 -3.37 -22.57 9.62
N LEU A 129 -4.08 -22.90 8.54
CA LEU A 129 -3.74 -22.36 7.21
C LEU A 129 -3.87 -20.84 7.15
N PHE A 130 -4.85 -20.27 7.83
CA PHE A 130 -5.00 -18.82 7.90
C PHE A 130 -3.82 -18.18 8.66
N GLU A 131 -3.45 -18.72 9.82
CA GLU A 131 -2.34 -18.25 10.63
C GLU A 131 -0.99 -18.36 9.86
N ASP A 132 -0.72 -19.52 9.24
CA ASP A 132 0.48 -19.75 8.45
C ASP A 132 0.65 -18.72 7.32
N PHE A 133 -0.42 -18.44 6.57
CA PHE A 133 -0.35 -17.54 5.43
C PHE A 133 -0.54 -16.06 5.80
N SER A 134 -1.21 -15.75 6.90
CA SER A 134 -1.29 -14.40 7.45
C SER A 134 0.09 -13.91 7.90
N GLY A 135 0.89 -14.79 8.51
CA GLY A 135 2.29 -14.47 8.83
C GLY A 135 3.20 -14.31 7.60
N ARG A 136 2.74 -14.78 6.44
CA ARG A 136 3.48 -14.71 5.17
C ARG A 136 2.94 -13.66 4.20
N GLU A 137 2.04 -12.80 4.64
CA GLU A 137 1.64 -11.64 3.85
C GLU A 137 2.87 -10.77 3.54
N GLY A 138 2.95 -10.30 2.32
CA GLY A 138 4.12 -9.55 1.88
C GLY A 138 5.34 -10.40 1.47
N GLU A 139 5.26 -11.71 1.47
CA GLU A 139 6.33 -12.61 1.05
C GLU A 139 6.19 -13.09 -0.40
N LEU A 140 7.30 -13.60 -0.91
CA LEU A 140 7.38 -14.27 -2.20
C LEU A 140 7.18 -15.78 -2.02
N VAL A 141 6.19 -16.33 -2.73
CA VAL A 141 5.87 -17.76 -2.65
C VAL A 141 5.94 -18.39 -4.04
N ASN A 142 6.48 -19.62 -4.10
CA ASN A 142 6.46 -20.43 -5.33
C ASN A 142 5.12 -21.15 -5.44
N GLY A 143 4.46 -21.02 -6.57
CA GLY A 143 3.21 -21.71 -6.85
C GLY A 143 3.21 -22.37 -8.20
N THR A 144 2.23 -23.25 -8.40
CA THR A 144 1.97 -23.92 -9.68
C THR A 144 0.58 -23.55 -10.16
N VAL A 145 0.46 -23.11 -11.40
CA VAL A 145 -0.83 -22.80 -12.02
C VAL A 145 -1.66 -24.08 -12.14
N GLN A 146 -2.81 -24.14 -11.46
CA GLN A 146 -3.70 -25.31 -11.49
C GLN A 146 -4.82 -25.12 -12.52
N SER A 147 -5.52 -23.99 -12.45
CA SER A 147 -6.62 -23.71 -13.36
C SER A 147 -6.65 -22.24 -13.78
N ILE A 148 -7.19 -21.99 -14.96
CA ILE A 148 -7.32 -20.65 -15.54
C ILE A 148 -8.78 -20.41 -15.82
N SER A 149 -9.39 -19.47 -15.12
CA SER A 149 -10.75 -19.00 -15.35
C SER A 149 -10.73 -17.60 -15.98
N GLY A 150 -11.85 -17.15 -16.52
CA GLY A 150 -11.93 -15.82 -17.15
C GLY A 150 -11.69 -14.65 -16.18
N GLN A 151 -11.90 -14.85 -14.90
CA GLN A 151 -11.78 -13.79 -13.88
C GLN A 151 -10.56 -13.94 -12.99
N HIS A 152 -10.09 -15.15 -12.74
CA HIS A 152 -8.94 -15.43 -11.87
C HIS A 152 -8.20 -16.68 -12.30
N ILE A 153 -6.98 -16.81 -11.84
CA ILE A 153 -6.14 -17.99 -12.00
C ILE A 153 -5.96 -18.61 -10.61
N THR A 154 -6.18 -19.92 -10.50
CA THR A 154 -5.91 -20.67 -9.27
C THR A 154 -4.47 -21.16 -9.28
N ILE A 155 -3.75 -20.87 -8.23
CA ILE A 155 -2.35 -21.21 -8.04
C ILE A 155 -2.23 -22.14 -6.83
N GLY A 156 -1.70 -23.34 -7.03
CA GLY A 156 -1.41 -24.26 -5.93
C GLY A 156 -0.15 -23.87 -5.18
N LEU A 157 -0.26 -23.66 -3.89
CA LEU A 157 0.82 -23.36 -2.97
C LEU A 157 1.19 -24.56 -2.09
N GLY A 158 1.26 -25.74 -2.66
CA GLY A 158 1.47 -27.00 -1.96
C GLY A 158 0.15 -27.62 -1.48
N ARG A 159 -0.19 -27.45 -0.20
CA ARG A 159 -1.42 -28.03 0.39
C ARG A 159 -2.66 -27.15 0.21
N THR A 160 -2.47 -25.89 -0.15
CA THR A 160 -3.55 -24.91 -0.29
C THR A 160 -3.51 -24.24 -1.66
N GLU A 161 -4.59 -23.54 -1.99
CA GLU A 161 -4.76 -22.83 -3.25
C GLU A 161 -4.84 -21.34 -3.00
N ALA A 162 -4.21 -20.54 -3.88
CA ALA A 162 -4.29 -19.10 -3.92
C ALA A 162 -4.99 -18.64 -5.19
N ILE A 163 -5.55 -17.45 -5.12
CA ILE A 163 -6.24 -16.82 -6.24
C ILE A 163 -5.42 -15.64 -6.74
N LEU A 164 -5.15 -15.63 -8.06
CA LEU A 164 -4.58 -14.51 -8.78
C LEU A 164 -5.69 -13.81 -9.58
N PRO A 165 -6.31 -12.74 -9.05
CA PRO A 165 -7.37 -12.01 -9.73
C PRO A 165 -6.87 -11.35 -11.01
N LYS A 166 -7.76 -11.05 -11.94
CA LYS A 166 -7.41 -10.41 -13.23
C LYS A 166 -6.70 -9.06 -13.05
N SER A 167 -7.08 -8.27 -12.04
CA SER A 167 -6.45 -6.99 -11.69
C SER A 167 -5.00 -7.14 -11.20
N GLN A 168 -4.63 -8.31 -10.68
CA GLN A 168 -3.31 -8.62 -10.15
C GLN A 168 -2.45 -9.43 -11.13
N GLN A 169 -2.98 -9.75 -12.32
CA GLN A 169 -2.25 -10.37 -13.40
C GLN A 169 -1.49 -9.32 -14.21
N VAL A 170 -0.36 -9.72 -14.79
CA VAL A 170 0.42 -8.85 -15.67
C VAL A 170 -0.13 -8.94 -17.08
N GLN A 171 -0.40 -7.80 -17.70
CA GLN A 171 -0.84 -7.75 -19.10
C GLN A 171 0.29 -8.23 -20.01
N GLY A 172 -0.02 -9.22 -20.86
CA GLY A 172 0.97 -9.79 -21.79
C GLY A 172 1.65 -11.05 -21.25
N GLU A 173 1.61 -11.35 -19.97
CA GLU A 173 2.09 -12.60 -19.41
C GLU A 173 1.14 -13.75 -19.77
N ARG A 174 1.69 -14.85 -20.28
CA ARG A 174 0.91 -16.03 -20.66
C ARG A 174 1.03 -17.10 -19.61
N TYR A 175 -0.05 -17.37 -18.91
CA TYR A 175 -0.14 -18.42 -17.91
C TYR A 175 -0.62 -19.73 -18.57
N ARG A 176 0.02 -20.83 -18.23
CA ARG A 176 -0.36 -22.19 -18.68
C ARG A 176 -0.56 -23.07 -17.46
N ALA A 177 -1.46 -24.04 -17.57
CA ALA A 177 -1.60 -25.05 -16.53
C ALA A 177 -0.27 -25.78 -16.30
N HIS A 178 0.04 -26.01 -15.05
CA HIS A 178 1.28 -26.63 -14.53
C HIS A 178 2.55 -25.77 -14.63
N ASP A 179 2.47 -24.51 -15.09
CA ASP A 179 3.60 -23.60 -15.01
C ASP A 179 3.93 -23.27 -13.54
N LYS A 180 5.22 -23.29 -13.21
CA LYS A 180 5.71 -22.82 -11.90
C LYS A 180 5.97 -21.33 -11.98
N ILE A 181 5.36 -20.58 -11.09
CA ILE A 181 5.49 -19.13 -11.03
C ILE A 181 5.75 -18.66 -9.60
N ARG A 182 6.51 -17.59 -9.45
CA ARG A 182 6.68 -16.89 -8.18
C ARG A 182 5.60 -15.82 -8.06
N VAL A 183 4.93 -15.77 -6.93
CA VAL A 183 3.86 -14.82 -6.66
C VAL A 183 4.06 -14.12 -5.33
N TYR A 184 3.63 -12.88 -5.24
CA TYR A 184 3.62 -12.10 -4.01
C TYR A 184 2.30 -12.32 -3.29
N VAL A 185 2.34 -12.68 -2.01
CA VAL A 185 1.12 -12.80 -1.18
C VAL A 185 0.66 -11.38 -0.85
N LEU A 186 -0.48 -11.00 -1.42
CA LEU A 186 -1.02 -9.66 -1.26
C LEU A 186 -1.79 -9.52 0.06
N GLU A 187 -2.71 -10.45 0.31
CA GLU A 187 -3.56 -10.47 1.48
C GLU A 187 -4.16 -11.88 1.69
N VAL A 188 -4.54 -12.18 2.93
CA VAL A 188 -5.23 -13.40 3.31
C VAL A 188 -6.56 -13.06 3.95
N ARG A 189 -7.65 -13.42 3.31
CA ARG A 189 -9.01 -13.10 3.76
C ARG A 189 -9.67 -14.31 4.40
N ARG A 190 -10.38 -14.11 5.52
CA ARG A 190 -11.25 -15.11 6.09
C ARG A 190 -12.57 -15.17 5.31
N THR A 191 -12.93 -16.34 4.80
CA THR A 191 -14.23 -16.56 4.16
C THR A 191 -14.96 -17.74 4.85
N SER A 192 -16.27 -17.83 4.65
CA SER A 192 -17.07 -18.94 5.20
C SER A 192 -16.60 -20.32 4.72
N ARG A 193 -15.89 -20.39 3.58
CA ARG A 193 -15.35 -21.64 3.02
C ARG A 193 -13.92 -21.95 3.46
N GLY A 194 -13.26 -21.01 4.15
CA GLY A 194 -11.87 -21.11 4.60
C GLY A 194 -11.03 -19.87 4.20
N PRO A 195 -9.72 -19.87 4.49
CA PRO A 195 -8.85 -18.77 4.10
C PRO A 195 -8.75 -18.65 2.58
N GLN A 196 -8.89 -17.43 2.08
CA GLN A 196 -8.69 -17.09 0.68
C GLN A 196 -7.39 -16.31 0.56
N ILE A 197 -6.38 -16.93 -0.02
CA ILE A 197 -5.08 -16.32 -0.24
C ILE A 197 -5.11 -15.60 -1.58
N VAL A 198 -4.98 -14.28 -1.55
CA VAL A 198 -4.91 -13.45 -2.75
C VAL A 198 -3.45 -13.15 -3.06
N VAL A 199 -3.05 -13.45 -4.28
CA VAL A 199 -1.66 -13.26 -4.73
C VAL A 199 -1.60 -12.30 -5.92
N SER A 200 -0.43 -11.67 -6.08
CA SER A 200 -0.20 -10.68 -7.13
C SER A 200 1.09 -10.93 -7.90
N ARG A 201 1.04 -10.68 -9.21
CA ARG A 201 2.21 -10.53 -10.09
C ARG A 201 2.41 -9.07 -10.51
N ASN A 202 1.40 -8.24 -10.35
CA ASN A 202 1.41 -6.83 -10.73
C ASN A 202 2.00 -5.91 -9.65
N HIS A 203 1.96 -6.31 -8.38
CA HIS A 203 2.36 -5.47 -7.27
C HIS A 203 3.85 -5.10 -7.29
N ARG A 204 4.18 -3.84 -6.93
CA ARG A 204 5.57 -3.33 -6.91
C ARG A 204 6.50 -4.11 -5.98
N ASN A 205 5.96 -4.59 -4.85
CA ASN A 205 6.75 -5.32 -3.87
C ASN A 205 7.18 -6.72 -4.35
N LEU A 206 6.55 -7.27 -5.41
CA LEU A 206 7.08 -8.49 -6.06
C LEU A 206 8.53 -8.25 -6.52
N LEU A 207 8.78 -7.11 -7.20
CA LEU A 207 10.14 -6.77 -7.65
C LEU A 207 11.08 -6.52 -6.47
N ARG A 208 10.61 -5.89 -5.39
CA ARG A 208 11.40 -5.68 -4.16
C ARG A 208 11.86 -7.03 -3.58
N ARG A 209 10.94 -7.98 -3.41
CA ARG A 209 11.25 -9.30 -2.86
C ARG A 209 12.15 -10.14 -3.77
N LEU A 210 12.00 -9.99 -5.10
CA LEU A 210 12.92 -10.64 -6.06
C LEU A 210 14.34 -10.07 -5.94
N LEU A 211 14.47 -8.76 -5.77
CA LEU A 211 15.78 -8.13 -5.54
C LEU A 211 16.40 -8.57 -4.21
N GLU A 212 15.63 -8.62 -3.13
CA GLU A 212 16.07 -9.11 -1.83
C GLU A 212 16.56 -10.58 -1.89
N LEU A 213 15.95 -11.40 -2.74
CA LEU A 213 16.33 -12.80 -2.93
C LEU A 213 17.60 -12.96 -3.77
N GLU A 214 17.78 -12.17 -4.84
CA GLU A 214 18.87 -12.33 -5.80
C GLU A 214 20.12 -11.51 -5.44
N VAL A 215 19.98 -10.48 -4.59
CA VAL A 215 21.06 -9.54 -4.24
C VAL A 215 21.41 -9.65 -2.76
N PRO A 216 22.51 -10.37 -2.43
CA PRO A 216 22.92 -10.57 -1.02
C PRO A 216 23.19 -9.27 -0.27
N GLU A 217 23.67 -8.23 -0.97
CA GLU A 217 23.96 -6.93 -0.40
C GLU A 217 22.69 -6.22 0.09
N ILE A 218 21.54 -6.46 -0.55
CA ILE A 218 20.22 -5.97 -0.10
C ILE A 218 19.74 -6.81 1.08
N TYR A 219 19.86 -8.13 0.99
CA TYR A 219 19.46 -9.05 2.07
C TYR A 219 20.22 -8.76 3.37
N ASN A 220 21.51 -8.47 3.28
CA ASN A 220 22.37 -8.14 4.41
C ASN A 220 22.23 -6.69 4.91
N GLY A 221 21.38 -5.88 4.28
CA GLY A 221 21.17 -4.48 4.66
C GLY A 221 22.33 -3.53 4.31
N GLN A 222 23.24 -3.92 3.42
CA GLN A 222 24.32 -3.05 2.93
C GLN A 222 23.83 -2.06 1.86
N VAL A 223 22.80 -2.47 1.11
CA VAL A 223 22.10 -1.66 0.10
C VAL A 223 20.62 -1.61 0.43
N ASP A 224 20.04 -0.42 0.39
CA ASP A 224 18.61 -0.21 0.63
C ASP A 224 17.87 0.17 -0.66
N ILE A 225 16.65 -0.31 -0.81
CA ILE A 225 15.74 0.05 -1.90
C ILE A 225 14.86 1.20 -1.44
N LYS A 226 15.18 2.42 -1.86
CA LYS A 226 14.45 3.65 -1.47
C LYS A 226 13.07 3.75 -2.11
N SER A 227 12.97 3.52 -3.41
CA SER A 227 11.70 3.60 -4.13
C SER A 227 11.68 2.68 -5.35
N ILE A 228 10.47 2.27 -5.74
CA ILE A 228 10.22 1.45 -6.92
C ILE A 228 9.05 2.05 -7.69
N ALA A 229 9.29 2.36 -8.96
CA ALA A 229 8.24 2.69 -9.92
C ALA A 229 8.13 1.56 -10.95
N ARG A 230 6.97 0.88 -11.01
CA ARG A 230 6.76 -0.31 -11.83
C ARG A 230 5.55 -0.14 -12.75
N GLU A 231 5.75 -0.46 -14.02
CA GLU A 231 4.71 -0.76 -15.00
C GLU A 231 4.88 -2.23 -15.38
N ALA A 232 4.12 -3.08 -14.68
CA ALA A 232 4.28 -4.53 -14.73
C ALA A 232 4.19 -5.09 -16.16
N GLY A 233 5.14 -5.96 -16.50
CA GLY A 233 5.27 -6.56 -17.84
C GLY A 233 5.86 -5.65 -18.91
N GLN A 234 6.25 -4.42 -18.57
CA GLN A 234 6.85 -3.46 -19.51
C GLN A 234 8.22 -2.97 -19.02
N ARG A 235 8.22 -2.10 -18.01
CA ARG A 235 9.45 -1.50 -17.49
C ARG A 235 9.29 -1.09 -16.04
N SER A 236 10.38 -1.21 -15.29
CA SER A 236 10.48 -0.78 -13.89
C SER A 236 11.73 0.04 -13.66
N LYS A 237 11.65 0.99 -12.73
CA LYS A 237 12.79 1.74 -12.21
C LYS A 237 12.90 1.51 -10.72
N VAL A 238 14.11 1.26 -10.24
CA VAL A 238 14.41 0.99 -8.84
C VAL A 238 15.49 1.94 -8.37
N ALA A 239 15.22 2.71 -7.34
CA ALA A 239 16.20 3.58 -6.69
C ALA A 239 16.84 2.87 -5.51
N VAL A 240 18.15 2.74 -5.52
CA VAL A 240 18.95 2.04 -4.52
C VAL A 240 19.99 2.96 -3.89
N GLN A 241 20.28 2.76 -2.61
CA GLN A 241 21.28 3.51 -1.88
C GLN A 241 22.19 2.58 -1.11
N ALA A 242 23.50 2.80 -1.16
CA ALA A 242 24.43 2.11 -0.27
C ALA A 242 24.33 2.70 1.15
N LEU A 243 24.14 1.86 2.13
CA LEU A 243 24.18 2.22 3.56
C LEU A 243 25.60 2.04 4.12
N GLN A 244 26.40 1.18 3.51
CA GLN A 244 27.78 0.91 3.88
C GLN A 244 28.75 1.59 2.92
N HIS A 245 29.77 2.27 3.45
CA HIS A 245 30.81 2.90 2.65
C HIS A 245 31.58 1.88 1.79
N GLY A 246 31.83 2.25 0.53
CA GLY A 246 32.60 1.42 -0.39
C GLY A 246 31.83 0.38 -1.18
N VAL A 247 30.51 0.28 -0.97
CA VAL A 247 29.63 -0.58 -1.75
C VAL A 247 29.01 0.22 -2.90
N ASP A 248 29.15 -0.28 -4.14
CA ASP A 248 28.41 0.26 -5.29
C ASP A 248 27.01 -0.34 -5.31
N PRO A 249 25.95 0.46 -5.03
CA PRO A 249 24.58 -0.09 -4.92
C PRO A 249 24.01 -0.54 -6.27
N VAL A 250 24.42 0.12 -7.36
CA VAL A 250 23.96 -0.24 -8.70
C VAL A 250 24.69 -1.49 -9.19
N GLY A 251 26.01 -1.54 -9.03
CA GLY A 251 26.81 -2.70 -9.38
C GLY A 251 26.41 -3.97 -8.63
N ALA A 252 26.09 -3.86 -7.34
CA ALA A 252 25.59 -4.97 -6.53
C ALA A 252 24.28 -5.55 -7.10
N CYS A 253 23.32 -4.70 -7.44
CA CYS A 253 22.02 -5.12 -7.98
C CYS A 253 22.12 -5.69 -9.39
N VAL A 254 22.95 -5.10 -10.23
CA VAL A 254 23.15 -5.54 -11.63
C VAL A 254 23.95 -6.85 -11.67
N GLY A 255 24.97 -6.94 -10.84
CA GLY A 255 25.89 -8.07 -10.77
C GLY A 255 26.87 -8.12 -11.95
N MET A 256 27.86 -9.02 -11.86
CA MET A 256 28.87 -9.16 -12.92
C MET A 256 28.21 -9.44 -14.28
N ARG A 257 28.48 -8.59 -15.29
CA ARG A 257 27.90 -8.68 -16.64
C ARG A 257 26.37 -8.71 -16.67
N GLY A 258 25.71 -8.21 -15.62
CA GLY A 258 24.26 -8.14 -15.54
C GLY A 258 23.56 -9.47 -15.22
N VAL A 259 24.26 -10.48 -14.73
CA VAL A 259 23.67 -11.83 -14.51
C VAL A 259 22.54 -11.80 -13.49
N ARG A 260 22.69 -11.05 -12.37
CA ARG A 260 21.65 -10.95 -11.31
C ARG A 260 20.39 -10.29 -11.84
N ILE A 261 20.51 -9.11 -12.44
CA ILE A 261 19.33 -8.41 -12.96
C ILE A 261 18.65 -9.18 -14.09
N GLN A 262 19.42 -9.89 -14.94
CA GLN A 262 18.85 -10.72 -15.99
C GLN A 262 18.09 -11.95 -15.47
N SER A 263 18.44 -12.47 -14.29
CA SER A 263 17.66 -13.52 -13.62
C SER A 263 16.27 -13.01 -13.26
N ILE A 264 16.19 -11.81 -12.68
CA ILE A 264 14.93 -11.16 -12.31
C ILE A 264 14.10 -10.79 -13.56
N VAL A 265 14.75 -10.25 -14.59
CA VAL A 265 14.09 -9.90 -15.86
C VAL A 265 13.42 -11.13 -16.48
N ARG A 266 14.11 -12.29 -16.48
CA ARG A 266 13.55 -13.57 -16.97
C ARG A 266 12.38 -14.05 -16.13
N GLU A 267 12.45 -13.93 -14.81
CA GLU A 267 11.34 -14.28 -13.90
C GLU A 267 10.10 -13.42 -14.17
N LEU A 268 10.30 -12.15 -14.56
CA LEU A 268 9.24 -11.18 -14.84
C LEU A 268 8.84 -11.13 -16.35
N ASN A 269 9.14 -12.18 -17.12
CA ASN A 269 8.79 -12.28 -18.56
C ASN A 269 9.29 -11.08 -19.39
N ASP A 270 10.60 -10.83 -19.31
CA ASP A 270 11.33 -9.78 -20.06
C ASP A 270 10.91 -8.33 -19.70
N GLU A 271 10.34 -8.11 -18.50
CA GLU A 271 10.15 -6.77 -17.93
C GLU A 271 11.51 -6.08 -17.75
N LYS A 272 11.70 -4.92 -18.42
CA LYS A 272 12.95 -4.17 -18.33
C LYS A 272 13.10 -3.50 -16.97
N ILE A 273 14.27 -3.63 -16.35
CA ILE A 273 14.53 -3.06 -15.03
C ILE A 273 15.73 -2.11 -15.13
N ASP A 274 15.50 -0.84 -14.78
CA ASP A 274 16.54 0.17 -14.66
C ASP A 274 16.86 0.37 -13.17
N VAL A 275 18.09 0.08 -12.78
CA VAL A 275 18.58 0.34 -11.41
C VAL A 275 19.27 1.70 -11.39
N ILE A 276 18.88 2.54 -10.45
CA ILE A 276 19.27 3.95 -10.35
C ILE A 276 19.81 4.18 -8.94
N GLU A 277 20.93 4.83 -8.84
CA GLU A 277 21.46 5.27 -7.56
C GLU A 277 20.59 6.40 -7.00
N TRP A 278 20.10 6.26 -5.78
CA TRP A 278 19.38 7.30 -5.07
C TRP A 278 20.35 8.38 -4.58
N ASP A 279 19.93 9.63 -4.66
CA ASP A 279 20.72 10.79 -4.24
C ASP A 279 19.86 11.69 -3.33
N GLY A 280 20.48 12.30 -2.32
CA GLY A 280 19.82 13.26 -1.44
C GLY A 280 19.47 14.57 -2.13
N ASP A 281 20.28 15.01 -3.13
CA ASP A 281 19.92 16.14 -3.98
C ASP A 281 18.88 15.70 -5.02
N GLN A 282 17.68 16.24 -4.89
CA GLN A 282 16.56 15.89 -5.78
C GLN A 282 16.87 16.20 -7.25
N ARG A 283 17.68 17.21 -7.55
CA ARG A 283 18.10 17.55 -8.92
C ARG A 283 18.92 16.43 -9.53
N VAL A 284 19.90 15.94 -8.76
CA VAL A 284 20.77 14.84 -9.19
C VAL A 284 19.94 13.54 -9.31
N PHE A 285 19.06 13.29 -8.34
CA PHE A 285 18.21 12.10 -8.37
C PHE A 285 17.25 12.08 -9.57
N ILE A 286 16.60 13.20 -9.89
CA ILE A 286 15.71 13.31 -11.06
C ILE A 286 16.51 13.12 -12.36
N ALA A 287 17.70 13.70 -12.46
CA ALA A 287 18.58 13.51 -13.61
C ALA A 287 18.97 12.04 -13.80
N LYS A 288 19.38 11.34 -12.72
CA LYS A 288 19.66 9.90 -12.72
C LYS A 288 18.41 9.08 -13.06
N ALA A 289 17.21 9.48 -12.56
CA ALA A 289 15.95 8.79 -12.78
C ALA A 289 15.50 8.78 -14.25
N LEU A 290 15.91 9.77 -15.04
CA LEU A 290 15.63 9.83 -16.47
C LEU A 290 16.58 8.99 -17.33
N SER A 291 17.58 8.30 -16.70
CA SER A 291 18.42 7.33 -17.41
C SER A 291 17.56 6.40 -18.30
N PRO A 292 18.04 6.06 -19.53
CA PRO A 292 19.38 6.30 -20.09
C PRO A 292 19.59 7.66 -20.78
N ALA A 293 18.61 8.60 -20.72
CA ALA A 293 18.78 9.92 -21.29
C ALA A 293 19.78 10.75 -20.46
N ARG A 294 20.56 11.58 -21.16
CA ARG A 294 21.44 12.55 -20.52
C ARG A 294 20.67 13.84 -20.28
N VAL A 295 20.78 14.39 -19.08
CA VAL A 295 20.12 15.62 -18.67
C VAL A 295 21.17 16.74 -18.57
N SER A 296 20.87 17.93 -19.12
CA SER A 296 21.71 19.12 -18.98
C SER A 296 21.42 19.82 -17.65
N HIS A 297 20.17 20.21 -17.41
CA HIS A 297 19.77 20.92 -16.21
C HIS A 297 18.47 20.37 -15.62
N VAL A 298 18.35 20.49 -14.29
CA VAL A 298 17.11 20.21 -13.55
C VAL A 298 16.82 21.40 -12.65
N PHE A 299 15.70 22.04 -12.86
CA PHE A 299 15.19 23.12 -12.05
C PHE A 299 13.99 22.65 -11.26
N LEU A 300 13.98 22.88 -9.94
CA LEU A 300 12.92 22.47 -9.04
C LEU A 300 12.03 23.66 -8.73
N GLU A 301 10.73 23.48 -8.88
CA GLU A 301 9.73 24.47 -8.56
C GLU A 301 8.69 23.81 -7.62
N GLU A 302 8.61 24.30 -6.38
CA GLU A 302 7.61 23.86 -5.42
C GLU A 302 6.49 24.90 -5.34
N HIS A 303 5.34 24.57 -5.88
CA HIS A 303 4.18 25.46 -5.82
C HIS A 303 3.24 24.96 -4.70
N PRO A 304 2.76 25.86 -3.81
CA PRO A 304 1.90 25.46 -2.70
C PRO A 304 0.58 24.78 -3.11
N GLU A 305 0.06 25.13 -4.28
CA GLU A 305 -1.24 24.64 -4.79
C GLU A 305 -1.10 23.60 -5.91
N GLU A 306 -0.03 23.68 -6.71
CA GLU A 306 0.18 22.79 -7.87
C GLU A 306 1.12 21.63 -7.58
N GLY A 307 1.75 21.64 -6.39
CA GLY A 307 2.68 20.60 -5.97
C GLY A 307 4.12 20.80 -6.47
N LYS A 308 4.89 19.72 -6.51
CA LYS A 308 6.32 19.72 -6.84
C LYS A 308 6.52 19.46 -8.31
N THR A 309 7.09 20.42 -9.05
CA THR A 309 7.38 20.30 -10.48
C THR A 309 8.88 20.46 -10.73
N ALA A 310 9.43 19.58 -11.54
CA ALA A 310 10.82 19.65 -11.99
C ALA A 310 10.84 19.95 -13.50
N VAL A 311 11.40 21.07 -13.88
CA VAL A 311 11.68 21.39 -15.28
C VAL A 311 13.05 20.81 -15.64
N VAL A 312 13.05 19.88 -16.58
CA VAL A 312 14.25 19.14 -16.98
C VAL A 312 14.62 19.50 -18.40
N ILE A 313 15.84 19.95 -18.58
CA ILE A 313 16.36 20.34 -19.87
C ILE A 313 17.33 19.27 -20.37
N VAL A 314 17.06 18.80 -21.58
CA VAL A 314 17.84 17.76 -22.23
C VAL A 314 18.36 18.22 -23.58
N PRO A 315 19.50 17.70 -24.05
CA PRO A 315 19.94 17.91 -25.44
C PRO A 315 18.89 17.45 -26.44
N ASP A 316 18.79 18.10 -27.58
CA ASP A 316 17.74 17.83 -28.57
C ASP A 316 17.71 16.38 -29.05
N ASP A 317 18.88 15.72 -29.14
CA ASP A 317 19.01 14.31 -29.51
C ASP A 317 18.53 13.36 -28.43
N GLN A 318 18.42 13.81 -27.15
CA GLN A 318 18.02 13.01 -26.00
C GLN A 318 16.55 13.15 -25.65
N LEU A 319 15.81 14.11 -26.23
CA LEU A 319 14.41 14.38 -25.89
C LEU A 319 13.54 13.14 -26.02
N SER A 320 13.61 12.45 -27.18
CA SER A 320 12.83 11.24 -27.41
C SER A 320 13.16 10.11 -26.42
N LEU A 321 14.43 10.03 -25.99
CA LEU A 321 14.88 9.03 -25.04
C LEU A 321 14.46 9.40 -23.62
N ALA A 322 14.47 10.69 -23.25
CA ALA A 322 14.03 11.19 -21.96
C ALA A 322 12.52 10.98 -21.76
N ILE A 323 11.70 11.25 -22.77
CA ILE A 323 10.28 11.00 -22.76
C ILE A 323 10.02 9.48 -22.78
N GLY A 324 10.71 8.75 -23.65
CA GLY A 324 10.54 7.33 -23.89
C GLY A 324 9.29 7.01 -24.69
N ARG A 325 9.08 5.72 -24.99
CA ARG A 325 7.91 5.24 -25.73
C ARG A 325 6.64 5.54 -24.93
N GLU A 326 5.69 6.22 -25.54
CA GLU A 326 4.39 6.59 -24.92
C GLU A 326 4.55 7.36 -23.57
N GLY A 327 5.68 8.09 -23.40
CA GLY A 327 5.96 8.81 -22.16
C GLY A 327 6.37 7.93 -20.98
N GLN A 328 6.66 6.66 -21.20
CA GLN A 328 6.93 5.68 -20.14
C GLN A 328 8.14 6.05 -19.27
N ASN A 329 9.25 6.50 -19.89
CA ASN A 329 10.45 6.83 -19.12
C ASN A 329 10.22 8.03 -18.18
N ALA A 330 9.58 9.10 -18.68
CA ALA A 330 9.22 10.28 -17.89
C ALA A 330 8.22 9.94 -16.78
N ARG A 331 7.18 9.16 -17.10
CA ARG A 331 6.16 8.76 -16.12
C ARG A 331 6.72 7.88 -15.00
N LEU A 332 7.60 6.92 -15.33
CA LEU A 332 8.28 6.12 -14.32
C LEU A 332 9.23 6.94 -13.47
N ALA A 333 9.98 7.88 -14.07
CA ALA A 333 10.84 8.80 -13.35
C ALA A 333 10.03 9.69 -12.39
N ALA A 334 8.89 10.21 -12.83
CA ALA A 334 7.98 11.00 -11.98
C ALA A 334 7.45 10.18 -10.79
N LYS A 335 6.98 8.93 -11.02
CA LYS A 335 6.53 8.04 -9.95
C LYS A 335 7.66 7.65 -8.99
N LEU A 336 8.90 7.51 -9.49
CA LEU A 336 10.05 7.13 -8.67
C LEU A 336 10.49 8.24 -7.73
N THR A 337 10.50 9.48 -8.24
CA THR A 337 10.99 10.68 -7.53
C THR A 337 9.91 11.39 -6.73
N GLY A 338 8.63 11.17 -7.06
CA GLY A 338 7.50 11.90 -6.49
C GLY A 338 7.38 13.35 -7.00
N TRP A 339 8.05 13.70 -8.10
CA TRP A 339 8.01 14.99 -8.76
C TRP A 339 7.26 14.91 -10.08
N ARG A 340 6.46 15.91 -10.39
CA ARG A 340 5.98 16.12 -11.76
C ARG A 340 7.14 16.56 -12.61
N ILE A 341 7.42 15.85 -13.72
CA ILE A 341 8.58 16.11 -14.58
C ILE A 341 8.10 16.72 -15.89
N ASP A 342 8.55 17.95 -16.17
CA ASP A 342 8.35 18.63 -17.43
C ASP A 342 9.67 18.64 -18.21
N ILE A 343 9.67 18.02 -19.40
CA ILE A 343 10.90 17.81 -20.18
C ILE A 343 10.88 18.72 -21.39
N LYS A 344 11.90 19.59 -21.49
CA LYS A 344 12.12 20.49 -22.62
C LYS A 344 13.45 20.20 -23.29
N ASN A 345 13.51 20.39 -24.59
CA ASN A 345 14.79 20.37 -25.27
C ASN A 345 15.56 21.72 -25.09
N LEU A 346 16.86 21.67 -25.24
CA LEU A 346 17.72 22.83 -24.99
C LEU A 346 17.43 23.99 -25.95
N THR A 347 17.08 23.72 -27.21
CA THR A 347 16.76 24.75 -28.19
C THR A 347 15.42 25.43 -27.90
N GLU A 348 14.41 24.69 -27.46
CA GLU A 348 13.12 25.22 -27.03
C GLU A 348 13.27 26.08 -25.76
N ALA A 349 13.97 25.56 -24.75
CA ALA A 349 14.28 26.29 -23.52
C ALA A 349 15.07 27.59 -23.80
N ALA A 350 16.01 27.57 -24.75
CA ALA A 350 16.75 28.75 -25.13
C ALA A 350 15.88 29.80 -25.87
N SER A 351 14.91 29.33 -26.67
CA SER A 351 13.96 30.26 -27.33
C SER A 351 13.06 30.94 -26.29
N GLU A 352 12.49 30.15 -25.32
CA GLU A 352 11.70 30.70 -24.21
C GLU A 352 12.52 31.63 -23.33
N SER A 353 13.81 31.31 -23.08
CA SER A 353 14.73 32.15 -22.33
C SER A 353 14.99 33.50 -23.02
N LEU A 354 15.03 33.54 -24.35
CA LEU A 354 15.14 34.80 -25.08
C LEU A 354 13.90 35.70 -24.92
N ASP A 355 12.70 35.08 -24.92
CA ASP A 355 11.46 35.80 -24.71
C ASP A 355 11.35 36.34 -23.26
N ASN A 356 11.93 35.60 -22.32
CA ASN A 356 11.93 35.91 -20.88
C ASN A 356 13.07 36.87 -20.45
N LEU A 357 13.93 37.36 -21.34
CA LEU A 357 15.05 38.26 -20.98
C LEU A 357 14.63 39.59 -20.31
N HIS A 358 13.37 40.00 -20.52
CA HIS A 358 12.82 41.21 -19.91
C HIS A 358 12.31 40.98 -18.47
N ASN A 359 12.36 39.76 -17.97
CA ASN A 359 11.98 39.45 -16.61
C ASN A 359 12.94 40.12 -15.59
N PRO A 360 12.43 40.84 -14.57
CA PRO A 360 13.25 41.51 -13.57
C PRO A 360 14.16 40.58 -12.75
N ALA A 361 13.88 39.26 -12.77
CA ALA A 361 14.74 38.24 -12.15
C ALA A 361 16.06 38.02 -12.88
N VAL A 362 16.10 38.28 -14.18
CA VAL A 362 17.25 38.02 -15.05
C VAL A 362 18.35 39.06 -14.86
N ASP A 363 19.62 38.62 -14.90
CA ASP A 363 20.75 39.53 -14.79
C ASP A 363 20.76 40.57 -15.96
N PRO A 364 20.71 41.88 -15.65
CA PRO A 364 20.74 42.92 -16.68
C PRO A 364 21.97 42.86 -17.60
N ARG A 365 23.05 42.19 -17.17
CA ARG A 365 24.26 42.00 -17.96
C ARG A 365 24.03 41.07 -19.15
N LEU A 366 23.28 39.97 -18.92
CA LEU A 366 22.91 39.04 -19.99
C LEU A 366 22.00 39.70 -21.03
N ALA A 367 21.05 40.52 -20.59
CA ALA A 367 20.13 41.23 -21.47
C ALA A 367 20.83 42.34 -22.32
N LYS A 368 22.00 42.85 -21.86
CA LYS A 368 22.77 43.94 -22.55
C LYS A 368 23.88 43.42 -23.47
N ASP A 369 24.21 42.12 -23.39
CA ASP A 369 25.27 41.54 -24.25
C ASP A 369 24.71 41.20 -25.64
N GLU A 370 24.62 42.22 -26.49
CA GLU A 370 24.11 42.06 -27.86
C GLU A 370 24.92 41.05 -28.69
N THR A 371 26.24 40.90 -28.41
CA THR A 371 27.08 39.96 -29.14
C THR A 371 26.70 38.51 -28.79
N PHE A 372 26.48 38.21 -27.52
CA PHE A 372 26.03 36.93 -27.05
C PHE A 372 24.61 36.60 -27.56
N LEU A 373 23.68 37.56 -27.49
CA LEU A 373 22.31 37.39 -27.97
C LEU A 373 22.22 37.17 -29.47
N SER A 374 23.07 37.86 -30.24
CA SER A 374 23.16 37.69 -31.71
C SER A 374 23.67 36.30 -32.08
N GLN A 375 24.63 35.75 -31.32
CA GLN A 375 25.11 34.36 -31.49
C GLN A 375 23.98 33.37 -31.26
N ILE A 376 23.22 33.54 -30.19
CA ILE A 376 22.08 32.64 -29.85
C ILE A 376 21.00 32.66 -30.93
N ARG A 377 20.61 33.87 -31.41
CA ARG A 377 19.66 33.99 -32.52
C ARG A 377 20.16 33.29 -33.78
N ASN A 378 21.44 33.47 -34.12
CA ASN A 378 22.04 32.77 -35.26
C ASN A 378 22.04 31.26 -35.10
N ILE A 379 22.21 30.73 -33.86
CA ILE A 379 22.15 29.28 -33.57
C ILE A 379 20.71 28.76 -33.74
N LEU A 380 19.73 29.48 -33.22
CA LEU A 380 18.34 29.13 -33.38
C LEU A 380 17.87 29.18 -34.85
N ASP A 381 18.31 30.20 -35.59
CA ASP A 381 18.05 30.29 -37.04
C ASP A 381 18.73 29.14 -37.82
N LYS A 382 19.96 28.75 -37.47
CA LYS A 382 20.59 27.53 -38.03
C LYS A 382 19.69 26.29 -37.81
N LYS A 383 19.12 26.15 -36.65
CA LYS A 383 18.19 25.03 -36.30
C LYS A 383 16.93 25.08 -37.14
N GLN A 384 16.28 26.23 -37.28
CA GLN A 384 15.08 26.40 -38.09
C GLN A 384 15.29 26.04 -39.54
N VAL A 385 16.48 26.37 -40.09
CA VAL A 385 16.90 26.01 -41.45
C VAL A 385 17.33 24.54 -41.58
N GLY A 386 17.34 23.78 -40.47
CA GLY A 386 17.72 22.35 -40.45
C GLY A 386 19.24 22.12 -40.55
N ARG A 387 20.06 23.12 -40.24
CA ARG A 387 21.52 22.95 -40.18
C ARG A 387 21.95 22.31 -38.86
N PRO A 388 23.00 21.48 -38.85
CA PRO A 388 23.47 20.86 -37.61
C PRO A 388 24.02 21.93 -36.65
N ILE A 389 23.71 21.76 -35.37
CA ILE A 389 24.21 22.55 -34.25
C ILE A 389 25.51 21.91 -33.77
N THR A 390 26.55 22.70 -33.55
CA THR A 390 27.86 22.24 -33.06
C THR A 390 27.84 22.08 -31.53
N ALA A 391 28.80 21.35 -30.96
CA ALA A 391 28.93 21.22 -29.50
C ALA A 391 29.14 22.56 -28.80
N GLU A 392 29.86 23.51 -29.45
CA GLU A 392 30.07 24.87 -28.94
C GLU A 392 28.77 25.68 -28.93
N ASP A 393 27.95 25.53 -29.99
CA ASP A 393 26.61 26.14 -30.04
C ASP A 393 25.73 25.65 -28.88
N TYR A 394 25.78 24.35 -28.57
CA TYR A 394 25.01 23.78 -27.41
C TYR A 394 25.49 24.35 -26.07
N LEU A 395 26.81 24.53 -25.87
CA LEU A 395 27.34 25.16 -24.65
C LEU A 395 26.88 26.62 -24.51
N THR A 396 26.75 27.33 -25.65
CA THR A 396 26.26 28.71 -25.66
C THR A 396 24.80 28.80 -25.29
N LEU A 397 23.95 27.91 -25.82
CA LEU A 397 22.55 27.80 -25.43
C LEU A 397 22.38 27.41 -23.97
N ASP A 398 23.17 26.44 -23.49
CA ASP A 398 23.17 25.97 -22.11
C ASP A 398 23.47 27.09 -21.11
N ARG A 399 24.45 27.94 -21.42
CA ARG A 399 24.78 29.11 -20.60
C ARG A 399 23.65 30.14 -20.53
N LEU A 400 22.89 30.36 -21.62
CA LEU A 400 21.73 31.24 -21.60
C LEU A 400 20.65 30.68 -20.71
N VAL A 401 20.29 29.43 -20.94
CA VAL A 401 19.22 28.75 -20.23
C VAL A 401 19.49 28.69 -18.72
N ALA A 402 20.71 28.29 -18.33
CA ALA A 402 21.12 28.30 -16.94
C ALA A 402 21.06 29.71 -16.31
N GLY A 403 21.43 30.74 -17.05
CA GLY A 403 21.42 32.12 -16.57
C GLY A 403 20.02 32.75 -16.45
N VAL A 404 19.08 32.37 -17.31
CA VAL A 404 17.72 32.94 -17.35
C VAL A 404 16.75 32.07 -16.55
N GLU A 405 16.53 30.83 -16.96
CA GLU A 405 15.56 29.94 -16.33
C GLU A 405 15.93 29.64 -14.88
N GLY A 406 17.22 29.38 -14.61
CA GLY A 406 17.70 29.14 -13.24
C GLY A 406 17.41 30.29 -12.29
N ARG A 407 17.52 31.54 -12.74
CA ARG A 407 17.20 32.72 -11.91
C ARG A 407 15.71 32.97 -11.75
N ILE A 408 14.92 32.78 -12.80
CA ILE A 408 13.46 32.94 -12.73
C ILE A 408 12.89 31.94 -11.74
N ILE A 409 13.31 30.68 -11.83
CA ILE A 409 12.84 29.62 -10.93
C ILE A 409 13.34 29.87 -9.50
N ALA A 410 14.61 30.27 -9.32
CA ALA A 410 15.12 30.63 -8.00
C ALA A 410 14.33 31.77 -7.35
N GLN A 411 13.99 32.83 -8.11
CA GLN A 411 13.18 33.93 -7.60
C GLN A 411 11.75 33.48 -7.26
N ARG A 412 11.16 32.57 -8.06
CA ARG A 412 9.85 32.00 -7.73
C ARG A 412 9.93 31.15 -6.46
N ALA A 413 10.98 30.31 -6.34
CA ALA A 413 11.20 29.50 -5.15
C ALA A 413 11.36 30.36 -3.89
N GLU A 414 12.14 31.45 -3.96
CA GLU A 414 12.28 32.40 -2.85
C GLU A 414 10.92 33.02 -2.46
N LYS A 415 10.13 33.45 -3.44
CA LYS A 415 8.78 34.00 -3.17
C LYS A 415 7.87 32.94 -2.52
N HIS A 416 7.90 31.72 -3.02
CA HIS A 416 7.12 30.62 -2.45
C HIS A 416 7.59 30.26 -1.03
N GLU A 417 8.91 30.32 -0.78
CA GLU A 417 9.44 30.09 0.55
C GLU A 417 9.02 31.18 1.55
N VAL A 418 9.00 32.45 1.13
CA VAL A 418 8.47 33.55 1.94
C VAL A 418 7.00 33.30 2.27
N VAL A 419 6.17 33.01 1.27
CA VAL A 419 4.75 32.72 1.47
C VAL A 419 4.56 31.49 2.37
N ARG A 420 5.40 30.47 2.21
CA ARG A 420 5.34 29.27 3.07
C ARG A 420 5.71 29.58 4.52
N LYS A 421 6.72 30.43 4.75
CA LYS A 421 7.08 30.88 6.10
C LYS A 421 5.95 31.71 6.73
N GLU A 422 5.39 32.63 5.95
CA GLU A 422 4.23 33.43 6.40
C GLU A 422 3.03 32.55 6.76
N ARG A 423 2.70 31.58 5.91
CA ARG A 423 1.63 30.61 6.19
C ARG A 423 1.92 29.74 7.42
N ALA A 424 3.18 29.34 7.62
CA ALA A 424 3.58 28.58 8.80
C ALA A 424 3.52 29.43 10.08
N GLU A 425 3.84 30.71 10.01
CA GLU A 425 3.69 31.65 11.11
C GLU A 425 2.22 31.90 11.46
N ILE A 426 1.37 32.11 10.45
CA ILE A 426 -0.07 32.25 10.64
C ILE A 426 -0.64 30.99 11.30
N ARG A 427 -0.23 29.80 10.84
CA ARG A 427 -0.68 28.54 11.42
C ARG A 427 -0.31 28.40 12.90
N LYS A 428 0.85 28.91 13.32
CA LYS A 428 1.27 28.91 14.73
C LYS A 428 0.47 29.89 15.61
N ARG A 429 -0.16 30.92 14.99
CA ARG A 429 -1.01 31.87 15.70
C ARG A 429 -2.40 31.29 16.01
N VAL A 430 -2.84 30.31 15.23
CA VAL A 430 -4.11 29.63 15.47
C VAL A 430 -3.97 28.69 16.64
N PRO A 431 -4.82 28.77 17.69
CA PRO A 431 -4.78 27.87 18.85
C PRO A 431 -4.93 26.40 18.45
N ASP A 432 -4.15 25.51 19.09
CA ASP A 432 -4.18 24.08 18.77
C ASP A 432 -5.56 23.45 19.03
N GLU A 433 -6.32 23.97 19.99
CA GLU A 433 -7.67 23.52 20.28
C GLU A 433 -8.65 23.79 19.14
N ALA A 434 -8.48 24.91 18.42
CA ALA A 434 -9.36 25.31 17.32
C ALA A 434 -9.28 24.30 16.13
N TRP A 435 -8.15 23.62 15.93
CA TRP A 435 -7.99 22.60 14.89
C TRP A 435 -8.77 21.32 15.16
N GLN A 436 -9.15 21.08 16.42
CA GLN A 436 -9.93 19.90 16.81
C GLN A 436 -11.43 20.18 16.88
N GLN A 437 -11.84 21.45 16.88
CA GLN A 437 -13.24 21.83 16.99
C GLN A 437 -13.93 21.89 15.63
N PRO A 438 -15.06 21.17 15.45
CA PRO A 438 -15.83 21.24 14.22
C PRO A 438 -16.52 22.60 14.06
N LEU A 439 -16.83 22.98 12.83
CA LEU A 439 -17.54 24.26 12.53
C LEU A 439 -18.94 24.36 13.16
N ASP A 440 -19.54 23.24 13.56
CA ASP A 440 -20.86 23.21 14.22
C ASP A 440 -20.90 24.00 15.55
N VAL A 441 -19.73 24.22 16.18
CA VAL A 441 -19.59 25.00 17.40
C VAL A 441 -19.84 26.49 17.16
N LEU A 442 -19.58 26.97 15.93
CA LEU A 442 -19.88 28.32 15.51
C LEU A 442 -21.33 28.33 14.97
N ASP A 443 -22.25 28.95 15.65
CA ASP A 443 -23.68 29.03 15.30
C ASP A 443 -23.89 29.77 13.95
N LEU A 444 -23.27 29.22 12.88
CA LEU A 444 -23.26 29.78 11.54
C LEU A 444 -24.57 29.48 10.81
N PRO A 445 -25.11 30.43 9.99
CA PRO A 445 -26.23 30.13 9.13
C PRO A 445 -25.97 28.91 8.25
N GLY A 446 -26.90 27.94 8.23
CA GLY A 446 -26.72 26.64 7.58
C GLY A 446 -26.27 26.71 6.11
N ARG A 447 -26.56 27.80 5.40
CA ARG A 447 -26.07 28.02 4.03
C ARG A 447 -24.56 28.30 4.01
N ILE A 448 -24.06 29.11 4.95
CA ILE A 448 -22.62 29.46 5.04
C ILE A 448 -21.86 28.24 5.50
N HIS A 449 -22.37 27.54 6.52
CA HIS A 449 -21.80 26.30 7.04
C HIS A 449 -21.61 25.24 5.94
N ASN A 450 -22.66 24.94 5.16
CA ASN A 450 -22.58 23.97 4.06
C ASN A 450 -21.56 24.40 2.98
N LEU A 451 -21.49 25.70 2.65
CA LEU A 451 -20.55 26.20 1.65
C LEU A 451 -19.09 26.10 2.15
N LEU A 452 -18.84 26.28 3.45
CA LEU A 452 -17.53 26.09 4.06
C LEU A 452 -17.11 24.61 4.01
N LEU A 453 -18.01 23.69 4.33
CA LEU A 453 -17.76 22.24 4.20
C LEU A 453 -17.48 21.84 2.75
N ASP A 454 -18.25 22.36 1.79
CA ASP A 454 -18.02 22.10 0.35
C ASP A 454 -16.66 22.62 -0.15
N THR A 455 -16.04 23.55 0.57
CA THR A 455 -14.70 24.08 0.27
C THR A 455 -13.59 23.51 1.14
N ASN A 456 -13.84 22.35 1.78
CA ASN A 456 -12.90 21.64 2.67
C ASN A 456 -12.48 22.42 3.92
N VAL A 457 -13.28 23.38 4.37
CA VAL A 457 -13.11 24.05 5.65
C VAL A 457 -13.94 23.30 6.68
N ASN A 458 -13.31 22.46 7.49
CA ASN A 458 -14.03 21.51 8.36
C ASN A 458 -13.96 21.89 9.84
N THR A 459 -12.96 22.71 10.22
CA THR A 459 -12.70 23.06 11.62
C THR A 459 -12.72 24.57 11.84
N VAL A 460 -12.91 24.97 13.10
CA VAL A 460 -12.77 26.37 13.51
C VAL A 460 -11.36 26.89 13.24
N GLY A 461 -10.35 26.04 13.41
CA GLY A 461 -8.96 26.34 13.10
C GLY A 461 -8.72 26.65 11.62
N ASP A 462 -9.33 25.87 10.69
CA ASP A 462 -9.25 26.15 9.25
C ASP A 462 -9.85 27.53 8.93
N LEU A 463 -10.98 27.87 9.54
CA LEU A 463 -11.66 29.14 9.34
C LEU A 463 -10.83 30.32 9.86
N ILE A 464 -10.28 30.23 11.08
CA ILE A 464 -9.37 31.25 11.65
C ILE A 464 -8.16 31.42 10.73
N TYR A 465 -7.55 30.31 10.31
CA TYR A 465 -6.39 30.32 9.43
C TYR A 465 -6.65 31.06 8.11
N ILE A 466 -7.80 30.83 7.48
CA ILE A 466 -8.18 31.52 6.23
C ILE A 466 -8.38 33.01 6.46
N LEU A 467 -9.00 33.40 7.57
CA LEU A 467 -9.21 34.82 7.90
C LEU A 467 -7.89 35.54 8.25
N GLU A 468 -6.98 34.89 8.94
CA GLU A 468 -5.63 35.39 9.23
C GLU A 468 -4.77 35.55 7.96
N MET A 469 -5.01 34.71 6.94
CA MET A 469 -4.37 34.89 5.63
C MET A 469 -4.87 36.11 4.85
N GLY A 470 -6.01 36.68 5.25
CA GLY A 470 -6.61 37.88 4.68
C GLY A 470 -8.00 37.64 4.11
N ASP A 471 -8.80 38.69 4.12
CA ASP A 471 -10.20 38.68 3.64
C ASP A 471 -10.32 38.21 2.18
N ASP A 472 -9.34 38.52 1.36
CA ASP A 472 -9.29 38.12 -0.05
C ASP A 472 -9.25 36.60 -0.24
N TYR A 473 -8.65 35.86 0.70
CA TYR A 473 -8.63 34.40 0.65
C TYR A 473 -10.00 33.81 0.96
N PHE A 474 -10.72 34.37 1.90
CA PHE A 474 -12.09 33.96 2.18
C PHE A 474 -13.04 34.28 1.00
N LEU A 475 -12.89 35.44 0.39
CA LEU A 475 -13.70 35.85 -0.78
C LEU A 475 -13.45 35.03 -2.05
N LYS A 476 -12.29 34.35 -2.15
CA LYS A 476 -11.99 33.39 -3.22
C LYS A 476 -12.75 32.07 -3.09
N LEU A 477 -13.29 31.75 -1.91
CA LEU A 477 -14.08 30.55 -1.70
C LEU A 477 -15.38 30.62 -2.47
N ARG A 478 -15.71 29.54 -3.16
CA ARG A 478 -16.85 29.50 -4.08
C ARG A 478 -18.18 29.70 -3.35
N GLY A 479 -18.88 30.80 -3.68
CA GLY A 479 -20.22 31.09 -3.16
C GLY A 479 -20.26 31.89 -1.86
N LEU A 480 -19.12 32.27 -1.31
CA LEU A 480 -18.97 33.13 -0.13
C LEU A 480 -18.66 34.58 -0.60
N GLY A 481 -19.37 35.56 -0.09
CA GLY A 481 -19.22 36.97 -0.43
C GLY A 481 -19.04 37.82 0.84
N GLU A 482 -18.94 39.15 0.67
CA GLU A 482 -18.69 40.10 1.76
C GLU A 482 -19.65 39.95 2.96
N LYS A 483 -20.95 39.74 2.70
CA LYS A 483 -21.94 39.55 3.79
C LYS A 483 -21.69 38.24 4.58
N ALA A 484 -21.21 37.20 3.92
CA ALA A 484 -20.85 35.96 4.60
C ALA A 484 -19.57 36.16 5.47
N LEU A 485 -18.62 36.94 4.96
CA LEU A 485 -17.43 37.31 5.68
C LEU A 485 -17.74 38.10 6.97
N GLU A 486 -18.62 39.10 6.90
CA GLU A 486 -19.08 39.86 8.08
C GLU A 486 -19.72 38.93 9.11
N THR A 487 -20.67 38.09 8.68
CA THR A 487 -21.34 37.15 9.58
C THR A 487 -20.34 36.18 10.25
N VAL A 488 -19.38 35.67 9.49
CA VAL A 488 -18.36 34.75 10.01
C VAL A 488 -17.43 35.47 11.00
N LYS A 489 -17.03 36.71 10.73
CA LYS A 489 -16.23 37.51 11.67
C LYS A 489 -16.97 37.82 12.96
N GLU A 490 -18.29 38.14 12.88
CA GLU A 490 -19.12 38.37 14.06
C GLU A 490 -19.28 37.14 14.92
N THR A 491 -19.60 35.98 14.31
CA THR A 491 -19.73 34.70 15.05
C THR A 491 -18.42 34.23 15.64
N LEU A 492 -17.32 34.37 14.90
CA LEU A 492 -15.99 34.00 15.40
C LEU A 492 -15.54 34.93 16.54
N GLY A 493 -15.82 36.24 16.44
CA GLY A 493 -15.53 37.19 17.48
C GLY A 493 -16.31 36.92 18.80
N ALA A 494 -17.58 36.54 18.67
CA ALA A 494 -18.40 36.11 19.79
C ALA A 494 -17.84 34.83 20.46
N TYR A 495 -17.48 33.85 19.64
CA TYR A 495 -16.86 32.59 20.08
C TYR A 495 -15.51 32.83 20.84
N GLN A 496 -14.64 33.67 20.27
CA GLN A 496 -13.36 34.00 20.92
C GLN A 496 -13.56 34.74 22.24
N ALA A 497 -14.54 35.66 22.32
CA ALA A 497 -14.89 36.35 23.55
C ALA A 497 -15.41 35.38 24.63
N GLU A 498 -16.19 34.39 24.25
CA GLU A 498 -16.71 33.34 25.13
C GLU A 498 -15.58 32.45 25.67
N GLN A 499 -14.64 32.07 24.82
CA GLN A 499 -13.46 31.27 25.20
C GLN A 499 -12.58 32.06 26.21
N ILE A 500 -12.31 33.33 25.95
CA ILE A 500 -11.55 34.17 26.86
C ILE A 500 -12.28 34.32 28.20
N ALA A 501 -13.61 34.49 28.17
CA ALA A 501 -14.40 34.57 29.41
C ALA A 501 -14.38 33.25 30.20
N ALA A 502 -14.43 32.10 29.50
CA ALA A 502 -14.35 30.78 30.10
C ALA A 502 -12.98 30.52 30.76
N VAL A 503 -11.89 30.93 30.11
CA VAL A 503 -10.53 30.82 30.68
C VAL A 503 -10.38 31.70 31.90
N MET A 504 -10.84 32.96 31.82
CA MET A 504 -10.82 33.88 32.99
C MET A 504 -11.67 33.38 34.15
N ALA A 505 -12.83 32.75 33.85
CA ALA A 505 -13.67 32.17 34.90
C ALA A 505 -13.02 30.93 35.52
N ALA A 506 -12.32 30.13 34.74
CA ALA A 506 -11.58 28.96 35.24
C ALA A 506 -10.38 29.39 36.13
N GLU A 507 -9.66 30.42 35.70
CA GLU A 507 -8.56 30.99 36.51
C GLU A 507 -9.07 31.62 37.82
N ALA A 508 -10.23 32.32 37.78
CA ALA A 508 -10.87 32.87 38.95
C ALA A 508 -11.34 31.76 39.92
N ALA A 509 -11.92 30.68 39.41
CA ALA A 509 -12.32 29.52 40.20
C ALA A 509 -11.13 28.81 40.84
N GLN A 510 -10.00 28.70 40.15
CA GLN A 510 -8.76 28.14 40.71
C GLN A 510 -8.13 29.07 41.77
N ALA A 511 -8.30 30.39 41.62
CA ALA A 511 -7.87 31.36 42.62
C ALA A 511 -8.75 31.33 43.90
N GLU A 512 -10.03 31.01 43.80
CA GLU A 512 -10.93 30.81 44.92
C GLU A 512 -10.73 29.48 45.66
N GLU A 513 -10.35 28.41 44.97
CA GLU A 513 -9.99 27.12 45.61
C GLU A 513 -8.61 27.15 46.31
N GLY A 514 -7.75 28.11 45.97
CA GLY A 514 -6.41 28.27 46.55
C GLY A 514 -6.38 28.98 47.92
N VAL A 515 -7.52 29.45 48.46
CA VAL A 515 -7.62 30.10 49.79
C VAL A 515 -8.38 29.21 50.78
N ILE A 516 -7.86 28.03 51.05
CA ILE A 516 -8.08 27.34 52.32
C ILE A 516 -6.80 27.50 53.11
N VAL A 517 -6.73 28.60 53.85
CA VAL A 517 -5.72 28.79 54.92
C VAL A 517 -6.06 27.85 56.06
N GLU A 518 -5.37 26.76 56.18
CA GLU A 518 -5.30 25.97 57.39
C GLU A 518 -4.63 26.81 58.47
N GLU A 519 -5.43 27.35 59.40
CA GLU A 519 -4.93 27.91 60.66
C GLU A 519 -4.31 26.78 61.48
N VAL A 520 -2.98 26.72 61.50
CA VAL A 520 -2.22 25.93 62.47
C VAL A 520 -1.92 26.79 63.67
N PRO A 521 -2.24 26.38 64.95
CA PRO A 521 -2.04 27.16 66.14
C PRO A 521 -0.56 27.35 66.46
N LEU A 522 -0.21 28.60 66.85
CA LEU A 522 1.05 29.00 67.38
C LEU A 522 1.32 28.26 68.70
N GLU A 523 2.31 27.39 68.75
CA GLU A 523 3.01 27.00 69.94
C GLU A 523 4.46 27.48 69.87
N GLU A 524 4.81 28.22 70.92
CA GLU A 524 6.10 28.86 71.25
C GLU A 524 7.27 27.86 71.04
N ARG A 525 8.33 28.36 70.41
CA ARG A 525 9.70 28.02 70.76
C ARG A 525 10.64 29.18 70.60
N VAL A 526 11.21 29.47 71.78
CA VAL A 526 12.21 30.38 72.21
C VAL A 526 13.47 30.31 71.33
N VAL A 527 13.91 31.52 71.00
CA VAL A 527 15.21 32.16 70.78
C VAL A 527 16.44 31.28 71.02
N GLU A 528 17.35 31.23 70.04
CA GLU A 528 18.80 31.51 70.30
C GLU A 528 19.40 32.13 69.04
N ASP A 529 19.98 33.32 69.27
CA ASP A 529 20.78 34.09 68.32
C ASP A 529 22.07 33.35 67.95
N GLU A 530 22.58 33.52 66.74
CA GLU A 530 23.93 34.05 66.51
C GLU A 530 24.26 34.18 65.04
N ASP A 531 24.53 35.39 64.68
CA ASP A 531 25.61 35.93 63.84
C ASP A 531 25.78 35.55 62.34
N MET A 532 25.69 36.59 61.62
CA MET A 532 26.69 37.16 60.71
C MET A 532 26.51 36.98 59.19
N ALA A 533 26.38 38.16 58.63
CA ALA A 533 27.10 38.72 57.46
C ALA A 533 26.60 38.44 56.03
N THR A 534 25.94 39.46 55.54
CA THR A 534 26.12 40.14 54.24
C THR A 534 27.03 39.51 53.24
N ALA A 535 26.50 39.18 52.09
CA ALA A 535 27.19 39.32 50.78
C ALA A 535 26.18 39.54 49.62
N VAL A 536 26.32 40.74 49.06
CA VAL A 536 25.72 41.18 47.81
C VAL A 536 26.39 40.40 46.65
N PRO A 537 25.71 39.85 45.66
CA PRO A 537 26.38 39.36 44.45
C PRO A 537 26.47 40.49 43.42
N ASP A 538 27.71 40.72 42.99
CA ASP A 538 28.12 41.54 41.86
C ASP A 538 27.60 40.95 40.51
N PRO A 539 27.27 41.81 39.55
CA PRO A 539 26.88 41.41 38.22
C PRO A 539 28.08 41.49 37.29
N ASP A 540 28.78 40.37 37.03
CA ASP A 540 29.71 40.23 35.92
C ASP A 540 30.14 38.77 35.79
N PHE A 541 29.40 38.00 35.03
CA PHE A 541 29.94 36.81 34.35
C PHE A 541 29.14 36.58 33.06
N ALA A 542 29.52 37.37 32.07
CA ALA A 542 29.29 37.03 30.65
C ALA A 542 30.66 36.83 30.02
N GLU A 543 30.73 35.80 29.19
CA GLU A 543 31.78 35.49 28.23
C GLU A 543 33.12 34.99 28.79
N ALA A 544 33.29 33.67 28.77
CA ALA A 544 34.47 32.97 28.25
C ALA A 544 34.40 31.48 28.65
N ASP A 545 34.73 30.65 27.69
CA ASP A 545 35.09 29.24 27.76
C ASP A 545 34.17 28.24 27.04
N PHE A 546 34.11 28.44 25.74
CA PHE A 546 33.82 27.35 24.80
C PHE A 546 35.02 27.12 23.86
N GLN A 547 36.21 27.02 24.44
CA GLN A 547 37.41 26.58 23.70
C GLN A 547 38.44 25.99 24.68
N THR A 548 38.15 24.80 25.20
CA THR A 548 39.18 23.88 25.75
C THR A 548 38.52 22.55 26.14
N LEU A 549 38.28 21.72 25.16
CA LEU A 549 38.05 20.28 25.32
C LEU A 549 38.45 19.54 24.04
N LEU A 550 39.63 19.86 23.56
CA LEU A 550 40.38 19.06 22.55
C LEU A 550 41.85 19.28 22.90
N GLU A 551 42.40 18.45 23.74
CA GLU A 551 43.82 18.14 23.93
C GLU A 551 44.00 17.63 25.37
N ASP A 552 44.01 16.33 25.51
CA ASP A 552 44.85 15.51 26.39
C ASP A 552 44.24 14.11 26.54
N GLU A 553 44.68 13.22 25.72
CA GLU A 553 44.92 11.82 26.07
C GLU A 553 46.08 11.28 25.22
N SER A 554 47.25 11.55 25.67
CA SER A 554 48.46 10.86 25.29
C SER A 554 48.75 9.77 26.32
N VAL A 555 48.95 8.55 25.76
CA VAL A 555 49.87 7.56 26.29
C VAL A 555 49.41 6.73 27.48
N ASP A 556 49.05 5.49 27.24
CA ASP A 556 49.80 4.38 27.85
C ASP A 556 49.85 3.16 26.93
N LYS A 557 51.08 2.82 26.56
CA LYS A 557 51.50 1.60 25.88
C LYS A 557 51.53 0.53 26.96
N ASP A 558 50.81 -0.55 26.76
CA ASP A 558 51.18 -1.89 27.21
C ASP A 558 50.73 -2.90 26.17
N GLU A 559 51.64 -3.26 25.30
CA GLU A 559 51.59 -4.49 24.52
C GLU A 559 51.94 -5.68 25.41
N PRO A 560 51.27 -6.81 25.29
CA PRO A 560 51.94 -8.08 25.55
C PRO A 560 52.36 -8.70 24.22
N GLU A 561 53.69 -8.83 24.05
CA GLU A 561 54.34 -9.73 23.14
C GLU A 561 53.77 -11.14 23.26
N ILE A 562 53.27 -11.68 22.17
CA ILE A 562 53.25 -13.11 21.94
C ILE A 562 53.97 -13.36 20.61
N ALA A 563 55.23 -13.75 20.80
CA ALA A 563 56.05 -14.36 19.76
C ALA A 563 55.45 -15.70 19.36
N GLY A 564 55.27 -15.89 18.09
CA GLY A 564 54.88 -17.14 17.45
C GLY A 564 55.03 -16.99 15.95
N VAL A 565 56.28 -16.93 15.52
CA VAL A 565 56.69 -17.10 14.11
C VAL A 565 56.41 -18.54 13.74
N ILE A 566 55.40 -18.76 12.88
CA ILE A 566 55.29 -20.00 12.12
C ILE A 566 55.75 -19.67 10.71
N GLU A 567 56.94 -20.15 10.40
CA GLU A 567 57.46 -20.25 9.04
C GLU A 567 56.47 -21.05 8.20
N MET A 568 55.91 -20.43 7.19
CA MET A 568 55.22 -21.13 6.12
C MET A 568 56.24 -21.55 5.09
N GLU A 569 56.53 -22.86 5.09
CA GLU A 569 57.23 -23.52 4.01
C GLU A 569 56.46 -23.32 2.70
N ASP A 570 57.19 -22.89 1.68
CA ASP A 570 56.77 -22.85 0.27
C ASP A 570 56.46 -24.28 -0.19
N VAL A 571 55.18 -24.57 -0.42
CA VAL A 571 54.77 -25.75 -1.17
C VAL A 571 54.32 -25.28 -2.54
N GLU A 572 55.24 -25.38 -3.50
CA GLU A 572 54.90 -25.37 -4.91
C GLU A 572 53.97 -26.53 -5.23
N PRO A 573 52.87 -26.38 -5.94
CA PRO A 573 52.12 -27.50 -6.47
C PRO A 573 52.80 -27.95 -7.78
N GLU A 574 53.38 -29.14 -7.74
CA GLU A 574 53.71 -29.90 -8.94
C GLU A 574 52.48 -30.08 -9.81
N VAL A 575 52.53 -29.47 -10.98
CA VAL A 575 51.60 -29.76 -12.08
C VAL A 575 52.40 -30.63 -13.07
N GLU A 576 52.40 -31.95 -12.81
CA GLU A 576 52.79 -32.91 -13.84
C GLU A 576 51.58 -33.27 -14.71
N GLU A 577 51.76 -32.91 -15.96
CA GLU A 577 51.53 -33.64 -17.18
C GLU A 577 50.38 -34.69 -17.21
N MET A 578 49.26 -34.29 -17.82
CA MET A 578 48.54 -35.16 -18.74
C MET A 578 47.94 -34.30 -19.88
N LEU A 579 48.79 -33.81 -20.75
CA LEU A 579 48.46 -33.39 -22.10
C LEU A 579 48.89 -34.48 -23.06
N ALA A 580 48.01 -35.40 -23.38
CA ALA A 580 48.11 -36.20 -24.60
C ALA A 580 47.48 -35.44 -25.77
N PRO A 581 48.12 -35.35 -26.94
CA PRO A 581 47.63 -34.61 -28.05
C PRO A 581 46.54 -35.43 -28.78
N ILE A 582 45.36 -34.81 -28.95
CA ILE A 582 44.32 -35.24 -29.87
C ILE A 582 44.52 -34.53 -31.20
N ASP A 583 45.55 -34.92 -31.94
CA ASP A 583 45.60 -34.79 -33.38
C ASP A 583 45.28 -36.18 -33.95
N ASP A 584 44.22 -36.29 -34.67
CA ASP A 584 43.84 -37.29 -35.65
C ASP A 584 42.39 -37.79 -35.50
N LEU A 585 41.45 -36.95 -35.86
CA LEU A 585 40.10 -37.37 -36.23
C LEU A 585 39.37 -36.29 -37.06
N SER A 586 40.12 -35.73 -38.03
CA SER A 586 39.55 -34.88 -39.08
C SER A 586 39.80 -35.50 -40.48
N GLN A 587 39.36 -36.71 -40.72
CA GLN A 587 39.17 -37.22 -42.09
C GLN A 587 38.22 -38.43 -42.02
N SER A 588 37.16 -38.28 -42.73
CA SER A 588 36.10 -39.24 -43.02
C SER A 588 34.82 -39.05 -42.20
N ILE A 589 33.91 -38.26 -42.78
CA ILE A 589 32.51 -38.55 -43.07
C ILE A 589 31.93 -37.29 -43.76
N PHE A 590 32.38 -36.99 -44.97
CA PHE A 590 31.54 -36.31 -45.96
C PHE A 590 30.93 -37.39 -46.83
N THR A 591 29.71 -37.79 -46.52
CA THR A 591 28.84 -38.50 -47.46
C THR A 591 27.48 -37.82 -47.40
N GLU A 592 27.24 -37.14 -48.56
CA GLU A 592 25.97 -36.86 -49.21
C GLU A 592 24.70 -36.69 -48.37
N GLU A 593 24.25 -35.47 -48.33
CA GLU A 593 22.85 -35.13 -48.03
C GLU A 593 21.91 -35.70 -49.11
N PRO A 594 20.90 -36.46 -48.76
CA PRO A 594 19.79 -36.70 -49.68
C PRO A 594 18.83 -35.48 -49.62
N LYS A 595 18.63 -34.83 -50.76
CA LYS A 595 17.62 -33.79 -50.98
C LYS A 595 16.25 -34.30 -50.51
N PRO A 596 15.49 -33.52 -49.74
CA PRO A 596 14.14 -33.90 -49.38
C PRO A 596 13.21 -33.84 -50.58
N ALA A 597 12.60 -34.98 -50.88
CA ALA A 597 11.56 -35.11 -51.87
C ALA A 597 10.37 -34.20 -51.50
N LYS A 598 9.92 -33.43 -52.48
CA LYS A 598 8.66 -32.67 -52.42
C LYS A 598 7.50 -33.61 -52.22
N THR A 599 7.03 -33.77 -50.98
CA THR A 599 5.71 -34.34 -50.73
C THR A 599 4.65 -33.26 -50.96
N GLU A 600 3.88 -33.44 -52.01
CA GLU A 600 2.65 -32.72 -52.25
C GLU A 600 1.71 -32.85 -51.05
N ARG A 601 1.50 -31.74 -50.33
CA ARG A 601 0.44 -31.64 -49.33
C ARG A 601 -0.91 -31.70 -50.05
N LYS A 602 -1.56 -32.84 -49.98
CA LYS A 602 -2.99 -32.97 -50.28
C LYS A 602 -3.75 -32.00 -49.37
N LYS A 603 -4.35 -30.97 -49.97
CA LYS A 603 -5.31 -30.08 -49.35
C LYS A 603 -6.47 -30.91 -48.80
N LYS A 604 -6.65 -30.93 -47.48
CA LYS A 604 -7.89 -31.42 -46.87
C LYS A 604 -9.03 -30.51 -47.32
N PRO A 605 -10.21 -31.03 -47.69
CA PRO A 605 -11.34 -30.18 -48.05
C PRO A 605 -11.77 -29.36 -46.85
N ALA A 606 -11.94 -28.06 -47.07
CA ALA A 606 -12.52 -27.14 -46.08
C ALA A 606 -13.96 -27.60 -45.83
N VAL A 607 -14.24 -27.99 -44.59
CA VAL A 607 -15.62 -28.21 -44.14
C VAL A 607 -16.24 -26.81 -43.99
N VAL A 608 -17.04 -26.45 -44.98
CA VAL A 608 -17.93 -25.29 -44.92
C VAL A 608 -19.10 -25.67 -43.99
N VAL A 609 -19.07 -25.21 -42.75
CA VAL A 609 -20.22 -25.28 -41.87
C VAL A 609 -21.19 -24.19 -42.32
N VAL A 610 -22.16 -24.59 -43.17
CA VAL A 610 -23.32 -23.77 -43.50
C VAL A 610 -24.21 -23.73 -42.24
N ARG A 611 -24.21 -22.60 -41.54
CA ARG A 611 -25.25 -22.31 -40.53
C ARG A 611 -26.51 -21.91 -41.28
N PRO A 612 -27.68 -22.48 -40.97
CA PRO A 612 -28.93 -22.02 -41.56
C PRO A 612 -29.22 -20.61 -41.02
N THR A 613 -29.17 -19.62 -41.90
CA THR A 613 -29.70 -18.27 -41.65
C THR A 613 -31.21 -18.37 -41.76
N THR A 614 -31.86 -18.29 -40.61
CA THR A 614 -33.31 -18.09 -40.61
C THR A 614 -33.56 -16.65 -41.07
N GLU A 615 -34.52 -16.48 -41.98
CA GLU A 615 -34.90 -15.20 -42.61
C GLU A 615 -35.29 -14.11 -41.57
N GLU A 616 -35.64 -14.50 -40.33
CA GLU A 616 -35.91 -13.60 -39.19
C GLU A 616 -34.68 -12.81 -38.72
N THR A 617 -33.49 -13.36 -38.78
CA THR A 617 -32.26 -12.67 -38.31
C THR A 617 -31.78 -11.60 -39.29
N ALA A 618 -32.01 -11.82 -40.60
CA ALA A 618 -31.66 -10.83 -41.64
C ALA A 618 -32.57 -9.59 -41.60
N ALA A 619 -33.86 -9.78 -41.31
CA ALA A 619 -34.79 -8.69 -41.15
C ALA A 619 -34.53 -7.83 -39.87
N GLU A 620 -34.09 -8.46 -38.80
CA GLU A 620 -33.70 -7.74 -37.55
C GLU A 620 -32.40 -6.94 -37.70
N GLU A 621 -31.41 -7.47 -38.44
CA GLU A 621 -30.18 -6.71 -38.71
C GLU A 621 -30.41 -5.56 -39.69
N GLU A 622 -31.28 -5.73 -40.68
CA GLU A 622 -31.65 -4.65 -41.59
C GLU A 622 -32.49 -3.55 -40.89
N ALA A 623 -33.35 -3.91 -39.94
CA ALA A 623 -34.08 -2.97 -39.09
C ALA A 623 -33.13 -2.23 -38.12
N LYS A 624 -32.11 -2.89 -37.59
CA LYS A 624 -31.04 -2.25 -36.76
C LYS A 624 -30.16 -1.31 -37.62
N ARG A 625 -29.88 -1.64 -38.87
CA ARG A 625 -29.12 -0.77 -39.80
C ARG A 625 -29.95 0.46 -40.26
N LYS A 626 -31.25 0.34 -40.46
CA LYS A 626 -32.13 1.48 -40.78
C LYS A 626 -32.34 2.42 -39.61
N LYS A 627 -32.34 1.92 -38.35
CA LYS A 627 -32.37 2.75 -37.14
C LYS A 627 -31.07 3.54 -36.87
N ARG A 628 -29.93 3.10 -37.40
CA ARG A 628 -28.65 3.80 -37.27
C ARG A 628 -28.40 4.92 -38.29
N LYS A 629 -29.19 4.97 -39.39
CA LYS A 629 -29.02 5.98 -40.46
C LYS A 629 -29.69 7.35 -40.20
N GLY A 630 -30.33 7.56 -39.06
CA GLY A 630 -31.10 8.79 -38.77
C GLY A 630 -30.67 9.57 -37.53
N GLN A 631 -29.50 9.32 -36.94
CA GLN A 631 -29.03 10.11 -35.80
C GLN A 631 -28.09 11.22 -36.26
N PRO A 632 -28.32 12.50 -35.90
CA PRO A 632 -27.41 13.59 -36.26
C PRO A 632 -26.07 13.40 -35.53
N LEU A 633 -24.98 13.47 -36.27
CA LEU A 633 -23.63 13.52 -35.78
C LEU A 633 -23.30 15.00 -35.47
N VAL A 634 -22.87 15.30 -34.25
CA VAL A 634 -22.46 16.63 -33.84
C VAL A 634 -20.97 16.55 -33.49
N TYR A 635 -20.19 17.49 -34.00
CA TYR A 635 -18.79 17.65 -33.68
C TYR A 635 -18.66 18.30 -32.31
N ASN A 636 -17.90 17.70 -31.42
CA ASN A 636 -17.58 18.24 -30.09
C ASN A 636 -16.17 18.80 -30.10
N GLU A 637 -16.10 20.13 -29.98
CA GLU A 637 -14.82 20.89 -30.02
C GLU A 637 -13.92 20.60 -28.84
N GLU A 638 -14.44 20.15 -27.67
CA GLU A 638 -13.65 19.84 -26.48
C GLU A 638 -12.95 18.47 -26.57
N LEU A 639 -13.46 17.57 -27.42
CA LEU A 639 -12.93 16.20 -27.54
C LEU A 639 -12.32 15.92 -28.91
N ASP A 640 -12.33 16.90 -29.82
CA ASP A 640 -11.89 16.77 -31.24
C ASP A 640 -12.42 15.48 -31.92
N GLN A 641 -13.68 15.11 -31.61
CA GLN A 641 -14.31 13.90 -32.13
C GLN A 641 -15.78 14.14 -32.49
N VAL A 642 -16.21 13.38 -33.51
CA VAL A 642 -17.62 13.38 -33.92
C VAL A 642 -18.41 12.42 -33.05
N VAL A 643 -19.33 12.93 -32.23
CA VAL A 643 -20.14 12.17 -31.28
C VAL A 643 -21.60 12.10 -31.71
N VAL A 644 -22.26 11.00 -31.45
CA VAL A 644 -23.71 10.82 -31.74
C VAL A 644 -24.53 11.53 -30.70
N ASP A 645 -25.27 12.56 -31.07
CA ASP A 645 -26.17 13.30 -30.17
C ASP A 645 -27.37 12.42 -29.75
N ARG A 646 -27.36 11.98 -28.48
CA ARG A 646 -28.48 11.26 -27.85
C ARG A 646 -29.35 12.24 -27.08
N LYS A 647 -30.41 12.80 -27.70
CA LYS A 647 -31.43 13.54 -26.97
C LYS A 647 -32.10 12.63 -25.94
N ARG A 648 -31.85 12.90 -24.66
CA ARG A 648 -32.54 12.27 -23.52
C ARG A 648 -34.02 12.75 -23.54
N LYS A 649 -34.93 11.79 -23.73
CA LYS A 649 -36.35 12.00 -23.36
C LYS A 649 -36.44 12.09 -21.86
N GLY A 650 -37.00 13.17 -21.35
CA GLY A 650 -37.19 13.43 -19.93
C GLY A 650 -37.98 12.31 -19.26
N GLY A 651 -37.41 11.77 -18.23
CA GLY A 651 -37.95 10.81 -17.27
C GLY A 651 -37.48 11.21 -15.89
N LYS A 652 -38.39 11.25 -14.93
CA LYS A 652 -38.34 11.75 -13.57
C LYS A 652 -37.09 11.33 -12.79
N HIS A 653 -36.60 12.27 -11.97
CA HIS A 653 -35.68 12.14 -10.87
C HIS A 653 -35.78 10.81 -10.09
N THR A 654 -34.66 10.14 -9.93
CA THR A 654 -34.21 9.50 -8.69
C THR A 654 -32.69 9.59 -8.68
N ASP A 655 -32.24 10.42 -7.75
CA ASP A 655 -30.84 10.56 -7.38
C ASP A 655 -30.34 9.25 -6.77
N GLN A 656 -29.31 8.71 -7.36
CA GLN A 656 -28.32 7.85 -6.67
C GLN A 656 -27.09 7.79 -7.57
N TRP A 657 -26.18 8.72 -7.33
CA TRP A 657 -24.79 8.57 -7.69
C TRP A 657 -24.09 8.05 -6.43
N THR A 658 -23.66 6.84 -6.47
CA THR A 658 -22.65 6.33 -5.54
C THR A 658 -21.31 6.67 -6.14
N ASP A 659 -20.61 7.59 -5.50
CA ASP A 659 -19.17 7.82 -5.67
C ASP A 659 -18.45 6.60 -5.11
N GLU A 660 -17.90 5.81 -5.99
CA GLU A 660 -16.84 4.85 -5.66
C GLU A 660 -15.69 5.10 -6.64
N ASP A 661 -14.50 5.23 -6.07
CA ASP A 661 -13.18 5.19 -6.66
C ASP A 661 -12.54 6.49 -7.15
N VAL A 662 -12.10 7.29 -6.20
CA VAL A 662 -10.78 7.94 -6.30
C VAL A 662 -10.10 7.88 -4.92
N ASP A 663 -9.51 6.73 -4.60
CA ASP A 663 -8.48 6.66 -3.57
C ASP A 663 -7.15 7.11 -4.18
N ILE A 664 -6.76 8.31 -3.85
CA ILE A 664 -5.39 8.79 -3.98
C ILE A 664 -4.75 8.58 -2.62
N ASP A 665 -4.09 7.44 -2.45
CA ASP A 665 -3.17 7.22 -1.35
C ASP A 665 -1.80 7.83 -1.67
N PHE A 666 -1.33 8.63 -0.73
CA PHE A 666 -0.01 9.24 -0.62
C PHE A 666 1.10 8.19 -0.39
#